data_da7f72bbde8932e04d913daae6444d38
#
_entry.id   da7f72bbde8932e04d913daae6444d38
#
_cell.length_a   1.000
_cell.length_b   1.000
_cell.length_c   1.000
_cell.angle_alpha   90.00
_cell.angle_beta   90.00
_cell.angle_gamma   90.00
#
_symmetry.space_group_name_H-M   'P 1'
#
loop_
_entity.id
_entity.type
_entity.pdbx_description
1 polymer ?
#
loop_
_entity_poly.entity_id
_entity_poly.type
_entity_poly.pdbx_seq_one_letter_code
_entity_poly.pdbx_strand_id
1 'polypeptide(L)'
;MRVPNLHPIVASVRQFVDKEVVPAASAFEHADSYPHDLVSRMRDMGLFGSLVPKEYGGLGLDVTTYARVIEEICRGFMSLAGVINSHTMAALIVLHNGTDEQKRRLLPRFAAGTARGGLCLTEPHAGSDVQAMRTVAKRSGDSYRITGSKMFVTNGREGNSFALLALTDPAASPRHKGMSCFIVEKGAAGLQVVKSIAKLGYKGVDTAELLFEDFPCPATNLVGGIEGRGFKHVMSGLEAGRINIAARAVGVGQAALEEAARGSVGLAEAPAAIGSMAIRVEGSRLLTYWAAGMKDRGERCDLEAGMAKLYASESAQEAAADTMRILGWPGQATAGIAERLYRDTPLMMIGEGTNEIQRTIIAKNLLQRHGERLGALKSLDAEPEERRQMTLAVRQLVEREIAPAALQDDRAARFPAASLDKLADLGLFGTTIPQEVGGLGLDAAACTLIAEELGRGSATVAAVLANHLDAAELIRRLGTAEQRERLLPALASRKLRGGTLKCLSEPGRRELNALSHIDGFMVNGDGLVASPGRQADLLVLLAPVDEVMRAFVLEAGQPGLALTQLFETVGCRGADLWHAELRGCVVPARQVLGGVEAPEPAALASAQATARVREASAAVGLAQAAFEAALRYSQQRSAFGVPICQHQAVQLMLADMATAIAVSRLLVQRAAAEDGAGDAATAHAAMAYLHAAETAYKVTLDAMRIHGGYGYTVEFPVERYYRDAAALLAGETDNQALRRAVARHAVEPGAS
;
A
#
# COMPACT_ATOMS: atom_id res chain seq x y z
N MET A 1 7.50 1.23 -10.44
CA MET A 1 6.96 2.06 -11.56
C MET A 1 7.79 3.31 -11.63
N ARG A 2 8.54 3.56 -12.73
CA ARG A 2 9.12 4.89 -12.97
C ARG A 2 7.97 5.88 -12.89
N VAL A 3 8.06 6.93 -12.08
CA VAL A 3 7.08 8.01 -12.05
C VAL A 3 7.05 8.57 -13.48
N PRO A 4 5.96 8.41 -14.26
CA PRO A 4 5.89 8.99 -15.59
C PRO A 4 6.05 10.52 -15.45
N ASN A 5 6.57 11.19 -16.48
CA ASN A 5 6.64 12.65 -16.51
C ASN A 5 5.36 13.23 -15.93
N LEU A 6 5.48 13.96 -14.84
CA LEU A 6 4.35 14.60 -14.16
C LEU A 6 3.58 15.44 -15.18
N HIS A 7 2.28 15.22 -15.29
CA HIS A 7 1.44 16.06 -16.14
C HIS A 7 1.63 17.54 -15.71
N PRO A 8 1.82 18.48 -16.63
CA PRO A 8 2.14 19.89 -16.30
C PRO A 8 1.19 20.53 -15.29
N ILE A 9 -0.09 20.12 -15.29
CA ILE A 9 -1.10 20.63 -14.35
C ILE A 9 -0.72 20.34 -12.89
N VAL A 10 -0.11 19.18 -12.60
CA VAL A 10 0.28 18.81 -11.21
C VAL A 10 1.35 19.77 -10.70
N ALA A 11 2.37 20.08 -11.52
CA ALA A 11 3.38 21.07 -11.18
C ALA A 11 2.81 22.47 -10.96
N SER A 12 1.86 22.88 -11.82
CA SER A 12 1.15 24.16 -11.67
C SER A 12 0.33 24.22 -10.38
N VAL A 13 -0.36 23.11 -10.02
CA VAL A 13 -1.12 23.02 -8.77
C VAL A 13 -0.19 23.04 -7.57
N ARG A 14 0.95 22.31 -7.60
CA ARG A 14 1.95 22.36 -6.53
C ARG A 14 2.43 23.80 -6.29
N GLN A 15 2.76 24.52 -7.35
CA GLN A 15 3.17 25.93 -7.25
C GLN A 15 2.08 26.83 -6.67
N PHE A 16 0.83 26.65 -7.07
CA PHE A 16 -0.33 27.35 -6.51
C PHE A 16 -0.49 27.03 -5.02
N VAL A 17 -0.37 25.75 -4.64
CA VAL A 17 -0.48 25.32 -3.26
C VAL A 17 0.62 25.95 -2.40
N ASP A 18 1.88 25.91 -2.83
CA ASP A 18 3.00 26.43 -2.06
C ASP A 18 2.95 27.95 -1.91
N LYS A 19 2.56 28.66 -2.96
CA LYS A 19 2.62 30.13 -2.97
C LYS A 19 1.36 30.84 -2.45
N GLU A 20 0.18 30.25 -2.68
CA GLU A 20 -1.09 30.92 -2.42
C GLU A 20 -1.91 30.18 -1.33
N VAL A 21 -1.96 28.83 -1.36
CA VAL A 21 -2.83 28.07 -0.46
C VAL A 21 -2.22 27.92 0.93
N VAL A 22 -1.00 27.41 1.04
CA VAL A 22 -0.34 27.14 2.35
C VAL A 22 -0.30 28.39 3.24
N PRO A 23 0.11 29.58 2.73
CA PRO A 23 0.14 30.79 3.56
C PRO A 23 -1.23 31.27 4.05
N ALA A 24 -2.31 30.98 3.31
CA ALA A 24 -3.67 31.48 3.62
C ALA A 24 -4.52 30.46 4.39
N ALA A 25 -4.19 29.18 4.34
CA ALA A 25 -5.05 28.09 4.79
C ALA A 25 -5.51 28.23 6.24
N SER A 26 -4.59 28.53 7.18
CA SER A 26 -4.92 28.66 8.60
C SER A 26 -5.89 29.81 8.89
N ALA A 27 -5.78 30.93 8.19
CA ALA A 27 -6.67 32.08 8.37
C ALA A 27 -8.11 31.72 7.93
N PHE A 28 -8.29 31.09 6.78
CA PHE A 28 -9.60 30.64 6.31
C PHE A 28 -10.19 29.55 7.21
N GLU A 29 -9.37 28.61 7.65
CA GLU A 29 -9.81 27.50 8.50
C GLU A 29 -10.29 28.00 9.87
N HIS A 30 -9.49 28.84 10.55
CA HIS A 30 -9.84 29.35 11.88
C HIS A 30 -11.08 30.24 11.84
N ALA A 31 -11.22 31.06 10.79
CA ALA A 31 -12.40 31.89 10.61
C ALA A 31 -13.65 31.11 10.14
N ASP A 32 -13.51 29.84 9.78
CA ASP A 32 -14.53 29.03 9.08
C ASP A 32 -15.14 29.77 7.89
N SER A 33 -14.31 30.51 7.15
CA SER A 33 -14.74 31.37 6.05
C SER A 33 -14.39 30.74 4.71
N TYR A 34 -15.34 30.83 3.75
CA TYR A 34 -15.17 30.26 2.42
C TYR A 34 -14.09 31.01 1.62
N PRO A 35 -13.07 30.35 1.08
CA PRO A 35 -11.90 30.97 0.43
C PRO A 35 -12.20 31.32 -1.03
N HIS A 36 -13.05 32.33 -1.27
CA HIS A 36 -13.53 32.71 -2.60
C HIS A 36 -12.40 32.95 -3.61
N ASP A 37 -11.32 33.62 -3.20
CA ASP A 37 -10.19 33.94 -4.08
C ASP A 37 -9.46 32.68 -4.53
N LEU A 38 -9.15 31.77 -3.59
CA LEU A 38 -8.51 30.50 -3.91
C LEU A 38 -9.39 29.63 -4.81
N VAL A 39 -10.69 29.60 -4.56
CA VAL A 39 -11.67 28.87 -5.38
C VAL A 39 -11.76 29.48 -6.80
N SER A 40 -11.67 30.81 -6.91
CA SER A 40 -11.61 31.47 -8.21
C SER A 40 -10.34 31.11 -8.98
N ARG A 41 -9.18 31.09 -8.32
CA ARG A 41 -7.92 30.62 -8.92
C ARG A 41 -8.02 29.17 -9.41
N MET A 42 -8.64 28.27 -8.61
CA MET A 42 -8.89 26.88 -9.02
C MET A 42 -9.79 26.80 -10.27
N ARG A 43 -10.79 27.67 -10.38
CA ARG A 43 -11.63 27.79 -11.58
C ARG A 43 -10.81 28.24 -12.78
N ASP A 44 -9.98 29.28 -12.63
CA ASP A 44 -9.15 29.81 -13.71
C ASP A 44 -8.11 28.81 -14.19
N MET A 45 -7.66 27.89 -13.33
CA MET A 45 -6.83 26.72 -13.66
C MET A 45 -7.62 25.58 -14.33
N GLY A 46 -8.95 25.69 -14.46
CA GLY A 46 -9.81 24.67 -15.05
C GLY A 46 -10.10 23.45 -14.16
N LEU A 47 -9.79 23.52 -12.85
CA LEU A 47 -9.86 22.35 -11.96
C LEU A 47 -11.28 21.82 -11.75
N PHE A 48 -12.31 22.63 -11.95
CA PHE A 48 -13.71 22.19 -11.92
C PHE A 48 -14.04 21.24 -13.09
N GLY A 49 -13.35 21.37 -14.22
CA GLY A 49 -13.49 20.50 -15.39
C GLY A 49 -12.44 19.39 -15.47
N SER A 50 -11.74 19.06 -14.38
CA SER A 50 -10.60 18.11 -14.41
C SER A 50 -10.90 16.81 -15.14
N LEU A 51 -11.99 16.11 -14.82
CA LEU A 51 -12.39 14.84 -15.43
C LEU A 51 -13.45 15.00 -16.56
N VAL A 52 -13.90 16.22 -16.84
CA VAL A 52 -14.83 16.47 -17.94
C VAL A 52 -14.04 16.46 -19.26
N PRO A 53 -14.51 15.73 -20.30
CA PRO A 53 -13.83 15.67 -21.59
C PRO A 53 -13.66 17.06 -22.24
N LYS A 54 -12.62 17.21 -23.06
CA LYS A 54 -12.29 18.44 -23.75
C LYS A 54 -13.41 18.92 -24.67
N GLU A 55 -14.17 18.01 -25.26
CA GLU A 55 -15.35 18.33 -26.12
C GLU A 55 -16.45 19.12 -25.38
N TYR A 56 -16.50 18.99 -24.03
CA TYR A 56 -17.39 19.79 -23.18
C TYR A 56 -16.64 20.90 -22.41
N GLY A 57 -15.43 21.26 -22.85
CA GLY A 57 -14.66 22.38 -22.29
C GLY A 57 -13.90 22.04 -21.01
N GLY A 58 -13.78 20.77 -20.64
CA GLY A 58 -12.98 20.30 -19.49
C GLY A 58 -11.50 20.06 -19.85
N LEU A 59 -10.71 19.67 -18.85
CA LEU A 59 -9.30 19.30 -19.03
C LEU A 59 -9.12 17.89 -19.59
N GLY A 60 -10.09 17.00 -19.40
CA GLY A 60 -10.04 15.60 -19.83
C GLY A 60 -8.87 14.83 -19.23
N LEU A 61 -8.55 15.08 -17.95
CA LEU A 61 -7.49 14.37 -17.24
C LEU A 61 -7.90 12.91 -16.99
N ASP A 62 -6.91 12.04 -16.93
CA ASP A 62 -7.09 10.70 -16.38
C ASP A 62 -7.28 10.76 -14.84
N VAL A 63 -7.81 9.69 -14.26
CA VAL A 63 -8.11 9.61 -12.83
C VAL A 63 -6.83 9.64 -11.99
N THR A 64 -5.76 9.07 -12.51
CA THR A 64 -4.43 9.07 -11.86
C THR A 64 -3.88 10.51 -11.75
N THR A 65 -3.93 11.28 -12.81
CA THR A 65 -3.52 12.71 -12.79
C THR A 65 -4.43 13.53 -11.88
N TYR A 66 -5.74 13.30 -11.92
CA TYR A 66 -6.70 13.93 -11.01
C TYR A 66 -6.40 13.62 -9.54
N ALA A 67 -6.10 12.36 -9.21
CA ALA A 67 -5.73 11.97 -7.84
C ALA A 67 -4.48 12.73 -7.35
N ARG A 68 -3.47 12.91 -8.22
CA ARG A 68 -2.27 13.71 -7.91
C ARG A 68 -2.59 15.18 -7.67
N VAL A 69 -3.49 15.76 -8.47
CA VAL A 69 -3.97 17.14 -8.25
C VAL A 69 -4.63 17.27 -6.88
N ILE A 70 -5.48 16.31 -6.50
CA ILE A 70 -6.15 16.30 -5.20
C ILE A 70 -5.15 16.13 -4.05
N GLU A 71 -4.15 15.25 -4.21
CA GLU A 71 -3.06 15.08 -3.23
C GLU A 71 -2.34 16.41 -2.96
N GLU A 72 -1.90 17.11 -4.01
CA GLU A 72 -1.22 18.40 -3.86
C GLU A 72 -2.10 19.45 -3.17
N ILE A 73 -3.37 19.57 -3.56
CA ILE A 73 -4.30 20.51 -2.93
C ILE A 73 -4.43 20.19 -1.42
N CYS A 74 -4.56 18.92 -1.07
CA CYS A 74 -4.76 18.50 0.33
C CYS A 74 -3.49 18.60 1.17
N ARG A 75 -2.32 18.56 0.57
CA ARG A 75 -1.06 18.90 1.24
C ARG A 75 -1.08 20.34 1.79
N GLY A 76 -1.73 21.26 1.08
CA GLY A 76 -1.92 22.65 1.54
C GLY A 76 -3.16 22.85 2.40
N PHE A 77 -4.34 22.51 1.85
CA PHE A 77 -5.63 22.75 2.51
C PHE A 77 -6.73 21.80 2.01
N MET A 78 -7.06 20.81 2.83
CA MET A 78 -8.02 19.73 2.48
C MET A 78 -9.40 20.27 2.04
N SER A 79 -9.84 21.38 2.59
CA SER A 79 -11.16 21.97 2.31
C SER A 79 -11.33 22.37 0.84
N LEU A 80 -10.27 22.84 0.16
CA LEU A 80 -10.32 23.17 -1.26
C LEU A 80 -10.61 21.93 -2.13
N ALA A 81 -10.04 20.79 -1.80
CA ALA A 81 -10.35 19.54 -2.50
C ALA A 81 -11.83 19.16 -2.33
N GLY A 82 -12.43 19.50 -1.19
CA GLY A 82 -13.85 19.31 -0.94
C GLY A 82 -14.74 20.08 -1.89
N VAL A 83 -14.35 21.32 -2.21
CA VAL A 83 -15.11 22.18 -3.13
C VAL A 83 -15.24 21.51 -4.50
N ILE A 84 -14.15 20.91 -5.02
CA ILE A 84 -14.17 20.29 -6.35
C ILE A 84 -14.63 18.84 -6.36
N ASN A 85 -14.46 18.07 -5.28
CA ASN A 85 -14.84 16.65 -5.29
C ASN A 85 -16.35 16.43 -5.47
N SER A 86 -17.16 17.05 -4.61
CA SER A 86 -18.62 16.89 -4.69
C SER A 86 -19.17 17.41 -6.02
N HIS A 87 -18.57 18.48 -6.55
CA HIS A 87 -18.84 19.01 -7.87
C HIS A 87 -18.49 18.01 -8.97
N THR A 88 -17.28 17.43 -8.91
CA THR A 88 -16.82 16.42 -9.87
C THR A 88 -17.73 15.18 -9.88
N MET A 89 -18.20 14.72 -8.72
CA MET A 89 -19.16 13.63 -8.66
C MET A 89 -20.47 13.94 -9.39
N ALA A 90 -21.01 15.15 -9.21
CA ALA A 90 -22.22 15.57 -9.93
C ALA A 90 -21.98 15.61 -11.46
N ALA A 91 -20.84 16.12 -11.89
CA ALA A 91 -20.46 16.15 -13.31
C ALA A 91 -20.29 14.72 -13.88
N LEU A 92 -19.63 13.80 -13.17
CA LEU A 92 -19.45 12.42 -13.59
C LEU A 92 -20.78 11.64 -13.67
N ILE A 93 -21.71 11.90 -12.77
CA ILE A 93 -23.07 11.31 -12.85
C ILE A 93 -23.72 11.69 -14.19
N VAL A 94 -23.65 12.95 -14.58
CA VAL A 94 -24.17 13.42 -15.89
C VAL A 94 -23.37 12.85 -17.05
N LEU A 95 -22.04 12.84 -16.97
CA LEU A 95 -21.16 12.35 -18.03
C LEU A 95 -21.44 10.88 -18.37
N HIS A 96 -21.59 10.03 -17.34
CA HIS A 96 -21.75 8.59 -17.55
C HIS A 96 -23.20 8.17 -17.79
N ASN A 97 -24.18 8.91 -17.26
CA ASN A 97 -25.58 8.44 -17.23
C ASN A 97 -26.57 9.44 -17.85
N GLY A 98 -26.15 10.67 -18.13
CA GLY A 98 -27.00 11.68 -18.77
C GLY A 98 -27.30 11.40 -20.22
N THR A 99 -28.44 11.90 -20.72
CA THR A 99 -28.73 11.94 -22.17
C THR A 99 -27.76 12.89 -22.89
N ASP A 100 -27.62 12.77 -24.21
CA ASP A 100 -26.75 13.66 -24.98
C ASP A 100 -27.16 15.14 -24.85
N GLU A 101 -28.46 15.41 -24.71
CA GLU A 101 -28.96 16.76 -24.45
C GLU A 101 -28.52 17.26 -23.06
N GLN A 102 -28.64 16.41 -22.03
CA GLN A 102 -28.18 16.75 -20.67
C GLN A 102 -26.67 16.98 -20.62
N LYS A 103 -25.87 16.16 -21.32
CA LYS A 103 -24.42 16.32 -21.40
C LYS A 103 -24.06 17.65 -22.05
N ARG A 104 -24.63 17.95 -23.22
CA ARG A 104 -24.38 19.22 -23.95
C ARG A 104 -24.82 20.46 -23.16
N ARG A 105 -25.87 20.37 -22.38
CA ARG A 105 -26.41 21.48 -21.58
C ARG A 105 -25.64 21.70 -20.28
N LEU A 106 -25.25 20.65 -19.59
CA LEU A 106 -24.76 20.71 -18.19
C LEU A 106 -23.24 20.66 -18.11
N LEU A 107 -22.57 19.75 -18.88
CA LEU A 107 -21.13 19.53 -18.73
C LEU A 107 -20.28 20.77 -19.02
N PRO A 108 -20.56 21.62 -20.02
CA PRO A 108 -19.78 22.83 -20.21
C PRO A 108 -19.90 23.82 -19.05
N ARG A 109 -21.06 23.90 -18.42
CA ARG A 109 -21.30 24.76 -17.25
C ARG A 109 -20.60 24.21 -16.00
N PHE A 110 -20.56 22.87 -15.82
CA PHE A 110 -19.78 22.23 -14.79
C PHE A 110 -18.29 22.45 -15.02
N ALA A 111 -17.79 22.22 -16.23
CA ALA A 111 -16.37 22.38 -16.55
C ALA A 111 -15.88 23.82 -16.29
N ALA A 112 -16.68 24.83 -16.67
CA ALA A 112 -16.39 26.25 -16.44
C ALA A 112 -16.57 26.68 -14.95
N GLY A 113 -17.10 25.81 -14.07
CA GLY A 113 -17.41 26.14 -12.67
C GLY A 113 -18.53 27.18 -12.50
N THR A 114 -19.32 27.48 -13.55
CA THR A 114 -20.50 28.37 -13.48
C THR A 114 -21.71 27.66 -12.93
N ALA A 115 -21.87 26.35 -13.18
CA ALA A 115 -22.69 25.45 -12.42
C ALA A 115 -21.78 24.74 -11.39
N ARG A 116 -21.80 25.18 -10.13
CA ARG A 116 -21.07 24.53 -9.04
C ARG A 116 -22.03 23.72 -8.22
N GLY A 117 -21.66 22.48 -7.93
CA GLY A 117 -22.59 21.56 -7.32
C GLY A 117 -22.02 20.68 -6.24
N GLY A 118 -22.87 19.82 -5.82
CA GLY A 118 -22.61 18.80 -4.82
C GLY A 118 -23.53 17.61 -5.01
N LEU A 119 -23.36 16.62 -4.17
CA LEU A 119 -24.21 15.44 -4.09
C LEU A 119 -25.19 15.58 -2.92
N CYS A 120 -26.49 15.53 -3.20
CA CYS A 120 -27.58 15.53 -2.24
C CYS A 120 -28.06 14.09 -2.02
N LEU A 121 -27.42 13.36 -1.09
CA LEU A 121 -27.64 11.96 -0.84
C LEU A 121 -28.17 11.72 0.58
N THR A 122 -27.38 12.09 1.60
CA THR A 122 -27.62 11.84 3.02
C THR A 122 -28.82 12.60 3.54
N GLU A 123 -29.62 11.96 4.40
CA GLU A 123 -30.73 12.56 5.14
C GLU A 123 -30.47 12.45 6.66
N PRO A 124 -31.17 13.21 7.50
CA PRO A 124 -30.96 13.18 8.96
C PRO A 124 -31.02 11.77 9.58
N HIS A 125 -31.77 10.87 8.98
CA HIS A 125 -32.00 9.50 9.46
C HIS A 125 -31.42 8.42 8.52
N ALA A 126 -30.80 8.79 7.40
CA ALA A 126 -30.32 7.86 6.36
C ALA A 126 -28.95 8.31 5.83
N GLY A 127 -27.87 7.84 6.47
CA GLY A 127 -26.49 8.09 6.06
C GLY A 127 -25.85 6.82 5.44
N SER A 128 -25.35 5.91 6.25
CA SER A 128 -24.76 4.65 5.78
C SER A 128 -25.77 3.77 5.05
N ASP A 129 -27.03 3.75 5.51
CA ASP A 129 -28.13 3.13 4.79
C ASP A 129 -28.85 4.15 3.91
N VAL A 130 -28.28 4.39 2.73
CA VAL A 130 -28.87 5.31 1.73
C VAL A 130 -30.27 4.87 1.30
N GLN A 131 -30.56 3.55 1.33
CA GLN A 131 -31.86 3.05 0.91
C GLN A 131 -32.99 3.39 1.88
N ALA A 132 -32.68 3.79 3.11
CA ALA A 132 -33.66 4.25 4.09
C ALA A 132 -34.16 5.69 3.84
N MET A 133 -33.71 6.36 2.75
CA MET A 133 -34.14 7.74 2.44
C MET A 133 -35.66 7.90 2.31
N ARG A 134 -36.10 9.14 2.55
CA ARG A 134 -37.53 9.53 2.54
C ARG A 134 -37.86 10.66 1.56
N THR A 135 -36.87 11.37 1.04
CA THR A 135 -37.09 12.41 0.02
C THR A 135 -37.80 11.80 -1.18
N VAL A 136 -38.95 12.39 -1.57
CA VAL A 136 -39.78 11.91 -2.68
C VAL A 136 -39.82 12.91 -3.81
N ALA A 137 -39.94 12.42 -5.05
CA ALA A 137 -40.14 13.20 -6.25
C ALA A 137 -41.42 12.69 -6.95
N LYS A 138 -42.52 13.43 -6.83
CA LYS A 138 -43.81 13.08 -7.44
C LYS A 138 -43.92 13.72 -8.81
N ARG A 139 -44.23 12.95 -9.83
CA ARG A 139 -44.43 13.46 -11.19
C ARG A 139 -45.69 14.34 -11.26
N SER A 140 -45.57 15.50 -11.92
CA SER A 140 -46.65 16.46 -12.16
C SER A 140 -46.48 17.03 -13.57
N GLY A 141 -47.11 16.41 -14.57
CA GLY A 141 -46.95 16.74 -15.97
C GLY A 141 -45.50 16.61 -16.46
N ASP A 142 -44.92 17.70 -16.96
CA ASP A 142 -43.54 17.78 -17.44
C ASP A 142 -42.53 18.16 -16.34
N SER A 143 -42.92 18.03 -15.10
CA SER A 143 -42.08 18.31 -13.93
C SER A 143 -42.24 17.26 -12.84
N TYR A 144 -41.37 17.36 -11.84
CA TYR A 144 -41.47 16.63 -10.58
C TYR A 144 -41.64 17.64 -9.44
N ARG A 145 -42.38 17.25 -8.41
CA ARG A 145 -42.50 17.98 -7.15
C ARG A 145 -41.69 17.24 -6.10
N ILE A 146 -40.60 17.87 -5.63
CA ILE A 146 -39.65 17.25 -4.73
C ILE A 146 -39.89 17.77 -3.31
N THR A 147 -40.03 16.83 -2.36
CA THR A 147 -40.21 17.14 -0.93
C THR A 147 -39.31 16.24 -0.08
N GLY A 148 -38.55 16.84 0.84
CA GLY A 148 -37.64 16.15 1.76
C GLY A 148 -36.48 17.04 2.20
N SER A 149 -35.54 16.49 2.96
CA SER A 149 -34.35 17.21 3.41
C SER A 149 -33.07 16.44 3.11
N LYS A 150 -31.97 17.14 2.90
CA LYS A 150 -30.64 16.57 2.68
C LYS A 150 -29.62 17.22 3.59
N MET A 151 -28.78 16.38 4.21
CA MET A 151 -27.76 16.79 5.18
C MET A 151 -26.36 16.65 4.60
N PHE A 152 -25.43 17.42 5.19
CA PHE A 152 -24.01 17.40 4.87
C PHE A 152 -23.72 17.68 3.38
N VAL A 153 -24.51 18.55 2.75
CA VAL A 153 -24.34 18.90 1.35
C VAL A 153 -23.18 19.88 1.21
N THR A 154 -22.04 19.39 0.69
CA THR A 154 -20.89 20.24 0.34
C THR A 154 -21.28 21.19 -0.79
N ASN A 155 -20.83 22.44 -0.73
CA ASN A 155 -21.27 23.54 -1.59
C ASN A 155 -22.78 23.87 -1.49
N GLY A 156 -23.47 23.47 -0.42
CA GLY A 156 -24.90 23.63 -0.29
C GLY A 156 -25.35 25.09 -0.28
N ARG A 157 -24.57 26.02 0.31
CA ARG A 157 -24.81 27.47 0.26
C ARG A 157 -24.18 28.12 -0.97
N GLU A 158 -22.90 27.84 -1.22
CA GLU A 158 -22.09 28.47 -2.26
C GLU A 158 -22.33 27.89 -3.66
N GLY A 159 -22.79 26.66 -3.76
CA GLY A 159 -23.16 26.02 -5.03
C GLY A 159 -24.56 26.38 -5.51
N ASN A 160 -24.84 26.09 -6.77
CA ASN A 160 -26.12 26.38 -7.42
C ASN A 160 -26.75 25.20 -8.17
N SER A 161 -26.04 24.05 -8.32
CA SER A 161 -26.48 22.86 -9.07
C SER A 161 -26.09 21.58 -8.35
N PHE A 162 -27.03 20.68 -8.10
CA PHE A 162 -26.79 19.49 -7.28
C PHE A 162 -27.33 18.23 -7.94
N ALA A 163 -26.63 17.12 -7.81
CA ALA A 163 -27.13 15.79 -8.12
C ALA A 163 -27.91 15.27 -6.90
N LEU A 164 -29.22 15.18 -7.02
CA LEU A 164 -30.15 14.80 -5.95
C LEU A 164 -30.66 13.38 -6.17
N LEU A 165 -30.56 12.51 -5.17
CA LEU A 165 -31.26 11.23 -5.14
C LEU A 165 -32.59 11.33 -4.39
N ALA A 166 -33.69 10.89 -5.03
CA ALA A 166 -35.04 10.90 -4.45
C ALA A 166 -35.84 9.66 -4.90
N LEU A 167 -36.88 9.33 -4.14
CA LEU A 167 -37.83 8.26 -4.46
C LEU A 167 -38.87 8.75 -5.45
N THR A 168 -38.93 8.14 -6.64
CA THR A 168 -40.03 8.28 -7.60
C THR A 168 -41.09 7.21 -7.40
N ASP A 169 -40.68 6.01 -6.91
CA ASP A 169 -41.58 4.95 -6.49
C ASP A 169 -41.24 4.44 -5.08
N PRO A 170 -41.90 4.94 -4.04
CA PRO A 170 -41.67 4.49 -2.67
C PRO A 170 -42.08 3.03 -2.38
N ALA A 171 -42.91 2.42 -3.26
CA ALA A 171 -43.39 1.03 -3.11
C ALA A 171 -42.50 0.01 -3.81
N ALA A 172 -41.50 0.44 -4.57
CA ALA A 172 -40.63 -0.45 -5.33
C ALA A 172 -39.88 -1.47 -4.45
N SER A 173 -39.87 -2.73 -4.94
CA SER A 173 -39.08 -3.81 -4.34
C SER A 173 -38.15 -4.45 -5.40
N PRO A 174 -36.86 -4.51 -5.16
CA PRO A 174 -36.12 -3.92 -4.04
C PRO A 174 -36.13 -2.37 -4.09
N ARG A 175 -36.06 -1.74 -2.92
CA ARG A 175 -36.27 -0.29 -2.73
C ARG A 175 -35.41 0.60 -3.61
N HIS A 176 -34.17 0.19 -3.92
CA HIS A 176 -33.28 0.97 -4.77
C HIS A 176 -33.79 1.13 -6.23
N LYS A 177 -34.69 0.26 -6.69
CA LYS A 177 -35.33 0.38 -8.02
C LYS A 177 -36.38 1.50 -8.10
N GLY A 178 -36.80 2.03 -6.95
CA GLY A 178 -37.69 3.21 -6.88
C GLY A 178 -36.95 4.53 -6.76
N MET A 179 -35.62 4.55 -6.84
CA MET A 179 -34.79 5.74 -6.66
C MET A 179 -34.38 6.32 -7.99
N SER A 180 -34.51 7.65 -8.15
CA SER A 180 -34.14 8.40 -9.34
C SER A 180 -33.19 9.54 -8.99
N CYS A 181 -32.30 9.88 -9.93
CA CYS A 181 -31.34 10.97 -9.76
C CYS A 181 -31.76 12.18 -10.61
N PHE A 182 -31.73 13.35 -10.02
CA PHE A 182 -32.10 14.61 -10.64
C PHE A 182 -30.93 15.62 -10.54
N ILE A 183 -30.75 16.44 -11.56
CA ILE A 183 -29.94 17.67 -11.42
C ILE A 183 -30.90 18.81 -11.02
N VAL A 184 -30.78 19.24 -9.77
CA VAL A 184 -31.57 20.36 -9.24
C VAL A 184 -30.73 21.62 -9.20
N GLU A 185 -31.34 22.74 -9.59
CA GLU A 185 -30.66 24.05 -9.64
C GLU A 185 -31.39 25.03 -8.71
N LYS A 186 -30.61 25.85 -7.99
CA LYS A 186 -31.17 26.95 -7.19
C LYS A 186 -31.83 28.00 -8.09
N GLY A 187 -32.79 28.71 -7.51
CA GLY A 187 -33.50 29.83 -8.18
C GLY A 187 -35.01 29.67 -8.26
N ALA A 188 -35.53 28.42 -8.20
CA ALA A 188 -36.95 28.17 -8.03
C ALA A 188 -37.36 28.16 -6.53
N ALA A 189 -38.62 28.55 -6.27
CA ALA A 189 -39.19 28.45 -4.91
C ALA A 189 -39.22 27.00 -4.44
N GLY A 190 -39.14 26.79 -3.11
CA GLY A 190 -39.21 25.45 -2.48
C GLY A 190 -37.85 24.79 -2.24
N LEU A 191 -36.71 25.41 -2.57
CA LEU A 191 -35.38 24.97 -2.16
C LEU A 191 -34.80 26.01 -1.19
N GLN A 192 -34.52 25.58 0.03
CA GLN A 192 -33.99 26.43 1.10
C GLN A 192 -32.68 25.84 1.64
N VAL A 193 -31.71 26.71 1.93
CA VAL A 193 -30.55 26.39 2.76
C VAL A 193 -30.95 26.66 4.22
N VAL A 194 -31.20 25.60 4.98
CA VAL A 194 -31.71 25.75 6.38
C VAL A 194 -30.62 26.30 7.28
N LYS A 195 -29.42 25.70 7.20
CA LYS A 195 -28.25 26.13 7.99
C LYS A 195 -26.95 25.64 7.36
N SER A 196 -25.86 26.35 7.64
CA SER A 196 -24.50 25.83 7.54
C SER A 196 -24.16 25.02 8.79
N ILE A 197 -23.47 23.91 8.61
CA ILE A 197 -23.15 22.96 9.68
C ILE A 197 -21.74 23.28 10.18
N ALA A 198 -21.63 23.64 11.47
CA ALA A 198 -20.34 23.80 12.13
C ALA A 198 -19.64 22.44 12.29
N LYS A 199 -18.33 22.39 12.06
CA LYS A 199 -17.54 21.15 11.98
C LYS A 199 -16.31 21.20 12.90
N LEU A 200 -15.81 20.03 13.28
CA LEU A 200 -14.56 19.89 14.03
C LEU A 200 -13.36 20.38 13.19
N GLY A 201 -13.25 19.90 11.98
CA GLY A 201 -12.26 20.22 10.96
C GLY A 201 -12.94 20.42 9.61
N TYR A 202 -12.16 20.43 8.50
CA TYR A 202 -12.71 20.67 7.17
C TYR A 202 -13.48 21.99 7.12
N LYS A 203 -13.00 22.96 7.89
CA LYS A 203 -13.57 24.30 7.94
C LYS A 203 -13.14 25.10 6.70
N GLY A 204 -13.83 26.19 6.41
CA GLY A 204 -13.61 26.95 5.19
C GLY A 204 -14.24 26.33 3.93
N VAL A 205 -14.88 25.17 4.02
CA VAL A 205 -15.74 24.64 2.96
C VAL A 205 -17.18 24.62 3.46
N ASP A 206 -18.08 25.15 2.67
CA ASP A 206 -19.51 25.19 3.00
C ASP A 206 -20.09 23.77 3.01
N THR A 207 -20.76 23.45 4.09
CA THR A 207 -21.50 22.20 4.27
C THR A 207 -22.86 22.54 4.87
N ALA A 208 -23.94 22.21 4.18
CA ALA A 208 -25.27 22.72 4.54
C ALA A 208 -26.33 21.61 4.66
N GLU A 209 -27.41 21.97 5.34
CA GLU A 209 -28.69 21.29 5.27
C GLU A 209 -29.57 21.97 4.24
N LEU A 210 -30.11 21.17 3.28
CA LEU A 210 -31.03 21.63 2.26
C LEU A 210 -32.42 21.06 2.51
N LEU A 211 -33.45 21.92 2.43
CA LEU A 211 -34.85 21.55 2.52
C LEU A 211 -35.53 21.77 1.18
N PHE A 212 -36.26 20.76 0.73
CA PHE A 212 -37.11 20.78 -0.46
C PHE A 212 -38.58 20.74 -0.02
N GLU A 213 -39.36 21.78 -0.34
CA GLU A 213 -40.76 21.89 -0.05
C GLU A 213 -41.52 22.11 -1.36
N ASP A 214 -42.13 21.06 -1.85
CA ASP A 214 -42.84 21.06 -3.15
C ASP A 214 -42.01 21.69 -4.30
N PHE A 215 -40.69 21.47 -4.28
CA PHE A 215 -39.74 22.08 -5.22
C PHE A 215 -39.99 21.61 -6.65
N PRO A 216 -40.22 22.51 -7.61
CA PRO A 216 -40.47 22.15 -9.01
C PRO A 216 -39.15 21.81 -9.70
N CYS A 217 -39.02 20.59 -10.20
CA CYS A 217 -37.86 20.11 -10.98
C CYS A 217 -38.35 19.70 -12.37
N PRO A 218 -37.87 20.28 -13.48
CA PRO A 218 -38.24 19.85 -14.82
C PRO A 218 -37.94 18.39 -15.09
N ALA A 219 -38.80 17.68 -15.79
CA ALA A 219 -38.59 16.26 -16.13
C ALA A 219 -37.32 16.05 -16.97
N THR A 220 -36.87 17.04 -17.73
CA THR A 220 -35.59 17.05 -18.47
C THR A 220 -34.36 17.00 -17.56
N ASN A 221 -34.54 17.22 -16.26
CA ASN A 221 -33.46 17.13 -15.26
C ASN A 221 -33.36 15.76 -14.59
N LEU A 222 -34.26 14.81 -14.90
CA LEU A 222 -34.11 13.40 -14.53
C LEU A 222 -32.94 12.80 -15.30
N VAL A 223 -31.86 12.44 -14.61
CA VAL A 223 -30.63 11.94 -15.23
C VAL A 223 -30.92 10.66 -16.01
N GLY A 224 -30.57 10.66 -17.31
CA GLY A 224 -30.79 9.53 -18.22
C GLY A 224 -32.25 9.35 -18.65
N GLY A 225 -33.21 10.20 -18.19
CA GLY A 225 -34.61 10.22 -18.62
C GLY A 225 -35.44 9.02 -18.16
N ILE A 226 -34.91 8.10 -17.34
CA ILE A 226 -35.58 6.87 -16.89
C ILE A 226 -35.62 6.82 -15.38
N GLU A 227 -36.81 6.70 -14.79
CA GLU A 227 -36.98 6.51 -13.35
C GLU A 227 -36.39 5.19 -12.85
N GLY A 228 -36.08 5.10 -11.55
CA GLY A 228 -35.63 3.88 -10.88
C GLY A 228 -34.17 3.51 -11.12
N ARG A 229 -33.40 4.33 -11.84
CA ARG A 229 -31.95 4.10 -12.09
C ARG A 229 -31.02 4.95 -11.24
N GLY A 230 -31.56 5.86 -10.44
CA GLY A 230 -30.79 6.86 -9.71
C GLY A 230 -29.79 6.27 -8.73
N PHE A 231 -30.10 5.18 -8.06
CA PHE A 231 -29.16 4.51 -7.15
C PHE A 231 -27.90 4.05 -7.89
N LYS A 232 -28.05 3.40 -9.05
CA LYS A 232 -26.90 2.97 -9.88
C LYS A 232 -26.09 4.17 -10.38
N HIS A 233 -26.78 5.24 -10.79
CA HIS A 233 -26.13 6.46 -11.27
C HIS A 233 -25.24 7.09 -10.18
N VAL A 234 -25.74 7.21 -8.95
CA VAL A 234 -24.99 7.78 -7.83
C VAL A 234 -23.83 6.86 -7.42
N MET A 235 -24.06 5.53 -7.38
CA MET A 235 -23.00 4.58 -7.02
C MET A 235 -21.82 4.63 -8.00
N SER A 236 -22.06 4.86 -9.31
CA SER A 236 -20.98 5.00 -10.30
C SER A 236 -20.11 6.24 -10.07
N GLY A 237 -20.67 7.31 -9.53
CA GLY A 237 -19.93 8.52 -9.12
C GLY A 237 -19.10 8.31 -7.86
N LEU A 238 -19.58 7.47 -6.93
CA LEU A 238 -18.90 7.23 -5.64
C LEU A 238 -17.60 6.41 -5.75
N GLU A 239 -17.38 5.65 -6.82
CA GLU A 239 -16.08 5.00 -7.03
C GLU A 239 -14.95 6.02 -7.20
N ALA A 240 -15.16 7.03 -8.05
CA ALA A 240 -14.24 8.14 -8.20
C ALA A 240 -14.10 8.96 -6.91
N GLY A 241 -15.18 9.08 -6.13
CA GLY A 241 -15.20 9.70 -4.82
C GLY A 241 -14.29 8.99 -3.82
N ARG A 242 -14.28 7.65 -3.77
CA ARG A 242 -13.38 6.87 -2.88
C ARG A 242 -11.91 7.10 -3.24
N ILE A 243 -11.55 7.09 -4.52
CA ILE A 243 -10.19 7.41 -4.98
C ILE A 243 -9.82 8.86 -4.58
N ASN A 244 -10.76 9.80 -4.70
CA ASN A 244 -10.54 11.18 -4.27
C ASN A 244 -10.29 11.27 -2.74
N ILE A 245 -11.08 10.56 -1.90
CA ILE A 245 -10.85 10.54 -0.44
C ILE A 245 -9.50 9.92 -0.12
N ALA A 246 -9.10 8.86 -0.82
CA ALA A 246 -7.77 8.27 -0.66
C ALA A 246 -6.67 9.28 -1.02
N ALA A 247 -6.78 9.98 -2.15
CA ALA A 247 -5.84 11.02 -2.55
C ALA A 247 -5.77 12.20 -1.56
N ARG A 248 -6.91 12.62 -0.99
CA ARG A 248 -6.95 13.61 0.11
C ARG A 248 -6.14 13.13 1.30
N ALA A 249 -6.36 11.88 1.70
CA ALA A 249 -5.68 11.30 2.84
C ALA A 249 -4.17 11.21 2.60
N VAL A 250 -3.73 10.89 1.38
CA VAL A 250 -2.30 10.93 1.02
C VAL A 250 -1.75 12.35 1.19
N GLY A 251 -2.44 13.38 0.67
CA GLY A 251 -2.01 14.78 0.78
C GLY A 251 -1.93 15.26 2.24
N VAL A 252 -2.94 14.95 3.06
CA VAL A 252 -2.95 15.29 4.50
C VAL A 252 -1.86 14.53 5.24
N GLY A 253 -1.69 13.23 4.95
CA GLY A 253 -0.62 12.40 5.53
C GLY A 253 0.78 12.92 5.14
N GLN A 254 0.96 13.38 3.91
CA GLN A 254 2.20 14.01 3.44
C GLN A 254 2.47 15.31 4.20
N ALA A 255 1.46 16.18 4.37
CA ALA A 255 1.60 17.40 5.16
C ALA A 255 1.97 17.11 6.63
N ALA A 256 1.39 16.07 7.21
CA ALA A 256 1.71 15.63 8.56
C ALA A 256 3.17 15.13 8.67
N LEU A 257 3.62 14.35 7.69
CA LEU A 257 5.01 13.87 7.61
C LEU A 257 6.00 15.04 7.46
N GLU A 258 5.72 15.99 6.58
CA GLU A 258 6.55 17.19 6.37
C GLU A 258 6.63 18.05 7.65
N GLU A 259 5.53 18.18 8.39
CA GLU A 259 5.50 18.94 9.64
C GLU A 259 6.28 18.22 10.75
N ALA A 260 6.12 16.91 10.89
CA ALA A 260 6.90 16.08 11.81
C ALA A 260 8.41 16.16 11.50
N ALA A 261 8.78 16.09 10.22
CA ALA A 261 10.15 16.21 9.75
C ALA A 261 10.75 17.58 10.11
N ARG A 262 10.02 18.68 9.85
CA ARG A 262 10.45 20.04 10.24
C ARG A 262 10.65 20.19 11.74
N GLY A 263 9.74 19.65 12.54
CA GLY A 263 9.84 19.67 13.99
C GLY A 263 10.97 18.81 14.56
N SER A 264 11.55 17.94 13.75
CA SER A 264 12.67 17.06 14.13
C SER A 264 14.04 17.61 13.72
N VAL A 265 14.11 18.74 13.04
CA VAL A 265 15.38 19.37 12.65
C VAL A 265 16.16 19.76 13.90
N GLY A 266 17.42 19.35 13.97
CA GLY A 266 18.31 19.61 15.11
C GLY A 266 18.27 18.53 16.21
N LEU A 267 17.44 17.50 16.09
CA LEU A 267 17.54 16.31 16.95
C LEU A 267 18.76 15.48 16.53
N ALA A 268 19.42 14.84 17.50
CA ALA A 268 20.57 13.98 17.25
C ALA A 268 20.23 12.79 16.32
N GLU A 269 19.01 12.27 16.43
CA GLU A 269 18.48 11.21 15.57
C GLU A 269 17.05 11.54 15.14
N ALA A 270 16.72 11.24 13.88
CA ALA A 270 15.34 11.31 13.41
C ALA A 270 14.47 10.24 14.12
N PRO A 271 13.32 10.63 14.69
CA PRO A 271 12.44 9.68 15.37
C PRO A 271 12.00 8.53 14.44
N ALA A 272 12.08 7.28 14.91
CA ALA A 272 11.63 6.11 14.15
C ALA A 272 10.13 6.20 13.74
N ALA A 273 9.33 6.96 14.48
CA ALA A 273 7.93 7.25 14.14
C ALA A 273 7.80 7.92 12.77
N ILE A 274 8.72 8.83 12.39
CA ILE A 274 8.75 9.46 11.06
C ILE A 274 8.93 8.40 9.97
N GLY A 275 9.80 7.41 10.19
CA GLY A 275 9.95 6.28 9.27
C GLY A 275 8.65 5.48 9.10
N SER A 276 7.92 5.25 10.19
CA SER A 276 6.61 4.60 10.15
C SER A 276 5.55 5.45 9.42
N MET A 277 5.58 6.78 9.61
CA MET A 277 4.72 7.71 8.87
C MET A 277 5.02 7.66 7.37
N ALA A 278 6.29 7.70 6.98
CA ALA A 278 6.73 7.63 5.57
C ALA A 278 6.25 6.33 4.90
N ILE A 279 6.38 5.18 5.57
CA ILE A 279 5.88 3.88 5.07
C ILE A 279 4.38 3.94 4.83
N ARG A 280 3.59 4.47 5.78
CA ARG A 280 2.13 4.59 5.65
C ARG A 280 1.70 5.53 4.53
N VAL A 281 2.35 6.68 4.40
CA VAL A 281 2.06 7.67 3.35
C VAL A 281 2.39 7.08 1.97
N GLU A 282 3.56 6.46 1.80
CA GLU A 282 3.95 5.86 0.53
C GLU A 282 3.04 4.67 0.17
N GLY A 283 2.74 3.79 1.12
CA GLY A 283 1.77 2.70 0.92
C GLY A 283 0.38 3.21 0.50
N SER A 284 -0.09 4.28 1.12
CA SER A 284 -1.37 4.94 0.77
C SER A 284 -1.34 5.51 -0.64
N ARG A 285 -0.25 6.17 -1.02
CA ARG A 285 -0.03 6.75 -2.36
C ARG A 285 -0.05 5.68 -3.43
N LEU A 286 0.73 4.61 -3.24
CA LEU A 286 0.80 3.50 -4.20
C LEU A 286 -0.55 2.81 -4.38
N LEU A 287 -1.28 2.55 -3.31
CA LEU A 287 -2.60 1.91 -3.36
C LEU A 287 -3.63 2.82 -4.05
N THR A 288 -3.58 4.14 -3.79
CA THR A 288 -4.45 5.13 -4.42
C THR A 288 -4.21 5.20 -5.94
N TYR A 289 -2.94 5.26 -6.35
CA TYR A 289 -2.59 5.34 -7.77
C TYR A 289 -2.81 4.03 -8.52
N TRP A 290 -2.67 2.89 -7.83
CA TRP A 290 -3.03 1.60 -8.41
C TRP A 290 -4.52 1.52 -8.72
N ALA A 291 -5.40 1.91 -7.77
CA ALA A 291 -6.85 1.95 -7.99
C ALA A 291 -7.24 2.97 -9.08
N ALA A 292 -6.60 4.14 -9.11
CA ALA A 292 -6.82 5.14 -10.15
C ALA A 292 -6.42 4.64 -11.53
N GLY A 293 -5.25 4.01 -11.66
CA GLY A 293 -4.77 3.43 -12.93
C GLY A 293 -5.66 2.30 -13.45
N MET A 294 -6.26 1.49 -12.58
CA MET A 294 -7.27 0.50 -12.99
C MET A 294 -8.51 1.20 -13.59
N LYS A 295 -8.96 2.28 -12.96
CA LYS A 295 -10.09 3.07 -13.48
C LYS A 295 -9.77 3.68 -14.86
N ASP A 296 -8.55 4.17 -15.06
CA ASP A 296 -8.08 4.73 -16.32
C ASP A 296 -8.07 3.70 -17.45
N ARG A 297 -7.77 2.43 -17.14
CA ARG A 297 -7.84 1.32 -18.09
C ARG A 297 -9.27 0.76 -18.29
N GLY A 298 -10.29 1.33 -17.64
CA GLY A 298 -11.66 0.85 -17.70
C GLY A 298 -11.92 -0.46 -16.94
N GLU A 299 -11.02 -0.85 -16.06
CA GLU A 299 -11.13 -2.05 -15.24
C GLU A 299 -12.09 -1.83 -14.05
N ARG A 300 -12.71 -2.90 -13.56
CA ARG A 300 -13.50 -2.85 -12.34
C ARG A 300 -12.58 -2.67 -11.13
N CYS A 301 -12.70 -1.57 -10.40
CA CYS A 301 -11.82 -1.20 -9.29
C CYS A 301 -12.54 -0.88 -7.97
N ASP A 302 -13.79 -1.31 -7.80
CA ASP A 302 -14.58 -1.04 -6.59
C ASP A 302 -13.95 -1.65 -5.31
N LEU A 303 -13.28 -2.79 -5.42
CA LEU A 303 -12.50 -3.43 -4.36
C LEU A 303 -11.28 -2.58 -4.02
N GLU A 304 -10.48 -2.25 -5.00
CA GLU A 304 -9.21 -1.54 -4.88
C GLU A 304 -9.41 -0.08 -4.43
N ALA A 305 -10.43 0.59 -4.94
CA ALA A 305 -10.82 1.93 -4.47
C ALA A 305 -11.30 1.91 -3.00
N GLY A 306 -12.00 0.85 -2.59
CA GLY A 306 -12.38 0.62 -1.20
C GLY A 306 -11.18 0.42 -0.30
N MET A 307 -10.21 -0.42 -0.70
CA MET A 307 -8.95 -0.65 0.02
C MET A 307 -8.14 0.65 0.13
N ALA A 308 -8.02 1.42 -0.98
CA ALA A 308 -7.30 2.68 -0.99
C ALA A 308 -7.89 3.70 -0.02
N LYS A 309 -9.22 3.87 -0.03
CA LYS A 309 -9.92 4.77 0.89
C LYS A 309 -9.74 4.34 2.35
N LEU A 310 -9.88 3.04 2.64
CA LEU A 310 -9.73 2.48 3.98
C LEU A 310 -8.31 2.73 4.51
N TYR A 311 -7.30 2.25 3.81
CA TYR A 311 -5.92 2.32 4.26
C TYR A 311 -5.40 3.76 4.36
N ALA A 312 -5.63 4.57 3.31
CA ALA A 312 -5.12 5.94 3.29
C ALA A 312 -5.74 6.82 4.38
N SER A 313 -7.06 6.71 4.62
CA SER A 313 -7.72 7.54 5.63
C SER A 313 -7.27 7.19 7.06
N GLU A 314 -7.07 5.91 7.38
CA GLU A 314 -6.54 5.47 8.68
C GLU A 314 -5.06 5.86 8.82
N SER A 315 -4.27 5.70 7.76
CA SER A 315 -2.86 6.12 7.73
C SER A 315 -2.68 7.62 7.94
N ALA A 316 -3.55 8.45 7.35
CA ALA A 316 -3.52 9.89 7.56
C ALA A 316 -3.87 10.28 9.01
N GLN A 317 -4.86 9.61 9.62
CA GLN A 317 -5.20 9.82 11.03
C GLN A 317 -4.05 9.47 11.96
N GLU A 318 -3.41 8.32 11.72
CA GLU A 318 -2.23 7.89 12.46
C GLU A 318 -1.06 8.87 12.27
N ALA A 319 -0.80 9.32 11.03
CA ALA A 319 0.26 10.28 10.74
C ALA A 319 0.02 11.63 11.46
N ALA A 320 -1.22 12.14 11.45
CA ALA A 320 -1.56 13.36 12.16
C ALA A 320 -1.38 13.21 13.69
N ALA A 321 -1.76 12.05 14.25
CA ALA A 321 -1.55 11.75 15.67
C ALA A 321 -0.06 11.63 16.02
N ASP A 322 0.75 10.99 15.16
CA ASP A 322 2.20 10.88 15.36
C ASP A 322 2.87 12.25 15.28
N THR A 323 2.45 13.13 14.36
CA THR A 323 2.91 14.52 14.31
C THR A 323 2.66 15.25 15.62
N MET A 324 1.47 15.10 16.20
CA MET A 324 1.14 15.66 17.51
C MET A 324 2.05 15.13 18.63
N ARG A 325 2.36 13.82 18.61
CA ARG A 325 3.26 13.19 19.59
C ARG A 325 4.70 13.69 19.44
N ILE A 326 5.19 13.81 18.21
CA ILE A 326 6.56 14.27 17.91
C ILE A 326 6.75 15.74 18.31
N LEU A 327 5.79 16.59 17.97
CA LEU A 327 5.86 18.02 18.28
C LEU A 327 5.54 18.32 19.76
N GLY A 328 4.81 17.45 20.47
CA GLY A 328 4.38 17.69 21.85
C GLY A 328 3.45 18.90 22.00
N TRP A 329 3.66 19.73 23.01
CA TRP A 329 2.83 20.92 23.25
C TRP A 329 2.76 21.90 22.06
N PRO A 330 3.85 22.21 21.33
CA PRO A 330 3.78 23.01 20.12
C PRO A 330 2.83 22.47 19.04
N GLY A 331 2.65 21.16 18.96
CA GLY A 331 1.73 20.54 18.00
C GLY A 331 0.25 20.90 18.23
N GLN A 332 -0.12 21.28 19.46
CA GLN A 332 -1.48 21.69 19.80
C GLN A 332 -1.73 23.19 19.56
N ALA A 333 -0.69 23.95 19.23
CA ALA A 333 -0.83 25.39 19.05
C ALA A 333 -1.57 25.71 17.76
N THR A 334 -2.61 26.56 17.85
CA THR A 334 -3.43 26.98 16.71
C THR A 334 -2.64 27.82 15.67
N ALA A 335 -1.46 28.30 16.03
CA ALA A 335 -0.54 28.95 15.09
C ALA A 335 0.14 27.96 14.13
N GLY A 336 0.17 26.64 14.47
CA GLY A 336 0.74 25.57 13.64
C GLY A 336 -0.30 24.88 12.78
N ILE A 337 0.15 23.98 11.91
CA ILE A 337 -0.76 23.21 11.04
C ILE A 337 -1.12 21.83 11.62
N ALA A 338 -0.38 21.33 12.59
CA ALA A 338 -0.54 19.97 13.12
C ALA A 338 -1.92 19.75 13.74
N GLU A 339 -2.42 20.71 14.54
CA GLU A 339 -3.74 20.64 15.18
C GLU A 339 -4.88 20.64 14.13
N ARG A 340 -4.73 21.37 13.04
CA ARG A 340 -5.67 21.39 11.91
C ARG A 340 -5.71 20.02 11.23
N LEU A 341 -4.54 19.45 10.89
CA LEU A 341 -4.44 18.13 10.26
C LEU A 341 -5.10 17.05 11.14
N TYR A 342 -4.91 17.13 12.46
CA TYR A 342 -5.53 16.22 13.42
C TYR A 342 -7.06 16.33 13.43
N ARG A 343 -7.63 17.55 13.31
CA ARG A 343 -9.07 17.78 13.24
C ARG A 343 -9.69 17.42 11.88
N ASP A 344 -8.93 17.50 10.82
CA ASP A 344 -9.39 17.21 9.44
C ASP A 344 -9.53 15.71 9.16
N THR A 345 -8.62 14.89 9.68
CA THR A 345 -8.49 13.45 9.30
C THR A 345 -9.70 12.58 9.63
N PRO A 346 -10.45 12.75 10.76
CA PRO A 346 -11.61 11.90 11.06
C PRO A 346 -12.70 11.93 9.98
N LEU A 347 -12.85 13.05 9.27
CA LEU A 347 -13.82 13.15 8.19
C LEU A 347 -13.59 12.09 7.10
N MET A 348 -12.33 11.83 6.77
CA MET A 348 -11.98 10.90 5.70
C MET A 348 -12.27 9.43 6.06
N MET A 349 -12.36 9.12 7.35
CA MET A 349 -12.78 7.79 7.83
C MET A 349 -14.31 7.63 7.80
N ILE A 350 -15.06 8.75 7.93
CA ILE A 350 -16.52 8.77 8.02
C ILE A 350 -17.16 8.99 6.65
N GLY A 351 -16.68 9.95 5.89
CA GLY A 351 -17.26 10.40 4.62
C GLY A 351 -17.16 9.36 3.49
N GLU A 352 -18.10 9.42 2.56
CA GLU A 352 -18.24 8.55 1.38
C GLU A 352 -18.30 7.04 1.70
N GLY A 353 -19.01 6.72 2.79
CA GLY A 353 -19.11 5.41 3.41
C GLY A 353 -18.01 5.20 4.45
N THR A 354 -18.45 4.94 5.70
CA THR A 354 -17.51 4.73 6.80
C THR A 354 -16.52 3.60 6.53
N ASN A 355 -15.39 3.60 7.20
CA ASN A 355 -14.39 2.55 7.01
C ASN A 355 -14.93 1.16 7.34
N GLU A 356 -15.87 1.04 8.28
CA GLU A 356 -16.58 -0.21 8.59
C GLU A 356 -17.42 -0.71 7.39
N ILE A 357 -18.08 0.23 6.69
CA ILE A 357 -18.81 -0.08 5.45
C ILE A 357 -17.84 -0.46 4.33
N GLN A 358 -16.70 0.24 4.20
CA GLN A 358 -15.67 -0.14 3.20
C GLN A 358 -15.15 -1.55 3.46
N ARG A 359 -14.82 -1.92 4.70
CA ARG A 359 -14.41 -3.29 5.06
C ARG A 359 -15.45 -4.33 4.64
N THR A 360 -16.73 -4.05 4.90
CA THR A 360 -17.83 -4.94 4.50
C THR A 360 -17.92 -5.07 2.97
N ILE A 361 -17.77 -3.99 2.22
CA ILE A 361 -17.76 -3.98 0.76
C ILE A 361 -16.56 -4.77 0.23
N ILE A 362 -15.36 -4.54 0.78
CA ILE A 362 -14.14 -5.25 0.42
C ILE A 362 -14.33 -6.75 0.61
N ALA A 363 -14.79 -7.19 1.79
CA ALA A 363 -15.01 -8.60 2.08
C ALA A 363 -16.03 -9.26 1.12
N LYS A 364 -17.14 -8.58 0.84
CA LYS A 364 -18.13 -9.07 -0.14
C LYS A 364 -17.54 -9.21 -1.54
N ASN A 365 -16.76 -8.24 -1.99
CA ASN A 365 -16.09 -8.31 -3.29
C ASN A 365 -15.05 -9.44 -3.35
N LEU A 366 -14.27 -9.64 -2.28
CA LEU A 366 -13.33 -10.76 -2.18
C LEU A 366 -14.04 -12.11 -2.32
N LEU A 367 -15.13 -12.30 -1.57
CA LEU A 367 -15.95 -13.53 -1.65
C LEU A 367 -16.58 -13.73 -3.02
N GLN A 368 -17.07 -12.67 -3.67
CA GLN A 368 -17.64 -12.73 -5.01
C GLN A 368 -16.62 -13.04 -6.11
N ARG A 369 -15.43 -12.41 -6.03
CA ARG A 369 -14.39 -12.57 -7.06
C ARG A 369 -13.68 -13.92 -6.96
N HIS A 370 -13.49 -14.42 -5.75
CA HIS A 370 -12.63 -15.58 -5.49
C HIS A 370 -13.36 -16.84 -5.07
N GLY A 371 -14.59 -16.75 -4.53
CA GLY A 371 -15.43 -17.91 -4.21
C GLY A 371 -14.69 -19.03 -3.46
N GLU A 372 -15.14 -20.28 -3.64
CA GLU A 372 -14.47 -21.46 -3.06
C GLU A 372 -13.22 -21.89 -3.85
N ARG A 373 -13.12 -21.51 -5.11
CA ARG A 373 -11.98 -21.81 -5.98
C ARG A 373 -11.01 -20.64 -5.93
N LEU A 374 -10.20 -20.61 -4.88
CA LEU A 374 -9.06 -19.71 -4.82
C LEU A 374 -7.96 -20.21 -5.76
N GLY A 375 -8.03 -19.79 -7.02
CA GLY A 375 -6.79 -19.60 -7.80
C GLY A 375 -5.98 -18.51 -7.09
N ALA A 376 -4.69 -18.43 -7.32
CA ALA A 376 -3.87 -17.38 -6.73
C ALA A 376 -4.58 -16.02 -6.92
N LEU A 377 -4.79 -15.29 -5.80
CA LEU A 377 -5.51 -14.01 -5.79
C LEU A 377 -4.83 -12.92 -6.61
N LYS A 378 -3.62 -13.18 -7.08
CA LYS A 378 -2.85 -12.31 -7.96
C LYS A 378 -3.02 -12.76 -9.40
N SER A 379 -3.70 -11.93 -10.20
CA SER A 379 -3.68 -12.05 -11.65
C SER A 379 -2.28 -11.74 -12.18
N LEU A 380 -1.83 -12.55 -13.13
CA LEU A 380 -0.59 -12.34 -13.88
C LEU A 380 -0.88 -11.80 -15.29
N ASP A 381 -2.12 -11.43 -15.59
CA ASP A 381 -2.53 -11.04 -16.96
C ASP A 381 -1.86 -9.76 -17.46
N ALA A 382 -1.43 -8.90 -16.54
CA ALA A 382 -0.70 -7.66 -16.85
C ALA A 382 0.82 -7.86 -17.00
N GLU A 383 1.35 -9.05 -16.67
CA GLU A 383 2.78 -9.32 -16.79
C GLU A 383 3.16 -9.69 -18.23
N PRO A 384 4.39 -9.34 -18.68
CA PRO A 384 4.93 -9.82 -19.93
C PRO A 384 4.89 -11.35 -20.02
N GLU A 385 4.66 -11.88 -21.21
CA GLU A 385 4.43 -13.32 -21.40
C GLU A 385 5.53 -14.20 -20.81
N GLU A 386 6.78 -13.86 -21.04
CA GLU A 386 7.93 -14.62 -20.53
C GLU A 386 7.94 -14.68 -18.99
N ARG A 387 7.75 -13.52 -18.34
CA ARG A 387 7.67 -13.42 -16.87
C ARG A 387 6.47 -14.18 -16.35
N ARG A 388 5.34 -14.10 -17.04
CA ARG A 388 4.11 -14.82 -16.70
C ARG A 388 4.32 -16.32 -16.73
N GLN A 389 4.92 -16.86 -17.79
CA GLN A 389 5.18 -18.30 -17.95
C GLN A 389 6.13 -18.81 -16.85
N MET A 390 7.20 -18.08 -16.57
CA MET A 390 8.14 -18.45 -15.50
C MET A 390 7.41 -18.49 -14.14
N THR A 391 6.64 -17.47 -13.81
CA THR A 391 5.90 -17.40 -12.54
C THR A 391 4.87 -18.52 -12.44
N LEU A 392 4.18 -18.86 -13.52
CA LEU A 392 3.22 -19.97 -13.56
C LEU A 392 3.90 -21.32 -13.35
N ALA A 393 5.08 -21.54 -13.92
CA ALA A 393 5.86 -22.77 -13.70
C ALA A 393 6.25 -22.92 -12.23
N VAL A 394 6.75 -21.84 -11.61
CA VAL A 394 7.07 -21.83 -10.17
C VAL A 394 5.83 -22.05 -9.33
N ARG A 395 4.71 -21.39 -9.64
CA ARG A 395 3.42 -21.57 -8.94
C ARG A 395 2.96 -23.02 -8.99
N GLN A 396 3.02 -23.64 -10.14
CA GLN A 396 2.64 -25.04 -10.32
C GLN A 396 3.51 -25.99 -9.48
N LEU A 397 4.83 -25.76 -9.46
CA LEU A 397 5.75 -26.52 -8.61
C LEU A 397 5.44 -26.31 -7.12
N VAL A 398 5.19 -25.06 -6.72
CA VAL A 398 4.82 -24.72 -5.33
C VAL A 398 3.56 -25.44 -4.90
N GLU A 399 2.50 -25.39 -5.69
CA GLU A 399 1.19 -25.97 -5.33
C GLU A 399 1.20 -27.50 -5.31
N ARG A 400 1.90 -28.12 -6.24
CA ARG A 400 1.89 -29.59 -6.38
C ARG A 400 2.86 -30.30 -5.46
N GLU A 401 4.00 -29.65 -5.14
CA GLU A 401 5.11 -30.36 -4.55
C GLU A 401 5.67 -29.67 -3.29
N ILE A 402 5.98 -28.36 -3.34
CA ILE A 402 6.63 -27.68 -2.24
C ILE A 402 5.68 -27.49 -1.05
N ALA A 403 4.50 -26.94 -1.28
CA ALA A 403 3.54 -26.66 -0.21
C ALA A 403 3.05 -27.94 0.51
N PRO A 404 2.78 -29.06 -0.18
CA PRO A 404 2.46 -30.33 0.48
C PRO A 404 3.62 -30.90 1.32
N ALA A 405 4.87 -30.80 0.86
CA ALA A 405 6.05 -31.27 1.58
C ALA A 405 6.38 -30.41 2.81
N ALA A 406 6.13 -29.10 2.72
CA ALA A 406 6.53 -28.11 3.71
C ALA A 406 6.01 -28.40 5.14
N LEU A 407 4.80 -28.98 5.28
CA LEU A 407 4.24 -29.34 6.58
C LEU A 407 5.00 -30.48 7.25
N GLN A 408 5.41 -31.48 6.47
CA GLN A 408 6.18 -32.63 6.96
C GLN A 408 7.61 -32.23 7.32
N ASP A 409 8.23 -31.40 6.48
CA ASP A 409 9.58 -30.90 6.71
C ASP A 409 9.65 -30.02 7.97
N ASP A 410 8.66 -29.14 8.17
CA ASP A 410 8.56 -28.31 9.38
C ASP A 410 8.39 -29.16 10.64
N ARG A 411 7.46 -30.13 10.63
CA ARG A 411 7.25 -31.02 11.79
C ARG A 411 8.49 -31.79 12.18
N ALA A 412 9.25 -32.25 11.19
CA ALA A 412 10.49 -32.98 11.40
C ALA A 412 11.71 -32.08 11.60
N ALA A 413 11.57 -30.77 11.53
CA ALA A 413 12.66 -29.80 11.45
C ALA A 413 13.73 -30.22 10.41
N ARG A 414 13.29 -30.74 9.26
CA ARG A 414 14.13 -31.34 8.23
C ARG A 414 14.49 -30.31 7.17
N PHE A 415 15.76 -30.31 6.78
CA PHE A 415 16.23 -29.52 5.67
C PHE A 415 15.50 -29.92 4.36
N PRO A 416 14.91 -29.00 3.59
CA PRO A 416 14.01 -29.31 2.48
C PRO A 416 14.78 -29.64 1.18
N ALA A 417 15.71 -30.61 1.22
CA ALA A 417 16.62 -30.94 0.13
C ALA A 417 15.87 -31.26 -1.20
N ALA A 418 14.80 -32.08 -1.11
CA ALA A 418 14.04 -32.47 -2.30
C ALA A 418 13.34 -31.29 -2.98
N SER A 419 12.81 -30.32 -2.20
CA SER A 419 12.23 -29.09 -2.74
C SER A 419 13.29 -28.22 -3.42
N LEU A 420 14.47 -28.10 -2.79
CA LEU A 420 15.60 -27.34 -3.34
C LEU A 420 16.19 -27.98 -4.61
N ASP A 421 16.19 -29.30 -4.71
CA ASP A 421 16.62 -30.00 -5.94
C ASP A 421 15.72 -29.63 -7.12
N LYS A 422 14.41 -29.60 -6.91
CA LYS A 422 13.43 -29.18 -7.95
C LYS A 422 13.57 -27.70 -8.35
N LEU A 423 13.92 -26.82 -7.41
CA LEU A 423 14.25 -25.43 -7.73
C LEU A 423 15.52 -25.33 -8.57
N ALA A 424 16.50 -26.19 -8.32
CA ALA A 424 17.72 -26.26 -9.12
C ALA A 424 17.43 -26.74 -10.55
N ASP A 425 16.54 -27.72 -10.73
CA ASP A 425 16.10 -28.19 -12.05
C ASP A 425 15.44 -27.08 -12.88
N LEU A 426 14.81 -26.11 -12.24
CA LEU A 426 14.27 -24.89 -12.88
C LEU A 426 15.30 -23.75 -13.00
N GLY A 427 16.55 -23.97 -12.58
CA GLY A 427 17.62 -22.95 -12.64
C GLY A 427 17.48 -21.81 -11.63
N LEU A 428 16.59 -21.92 -10.62
CA LEU A 428 16.26 -20.81 -9.72
C LEU A 428 17.40 -20.39 -8.78
N PHE A 429 18.45 -21.22 -8.64
CA PHE A 429 19.69 -20.84 -7.94
C PHE A 429 20.51 -19.80 -8.70
N GLY A 430 20.23 -19.59 -9.98
CA GLY A 430 20.87 -18.60 -10.84
C GLY A 430 19.95 -17.43 -11.23
N THR A 431 18.83 -17.18 -10.55
CA THR A 431 17.84 -16.15 -10.96
C THR A 431 18.46 -14.80 -11.24
N THR A 432 19.32 -14.27 -10.36
CA THR A 432 19.98 -12.96 -10.49
C THR A 432 21.37 -13.01 -11.11
N ILE A 433 21.90 -14.21 -11.36
CA ILE A 433 23.20 -14.42 -11.97
C ILE A 433 23.07 -14.21 -13.48
N PRO A 434 23.99 -13.43 -14.12
CA PRO A 434 23.91 -13.16 -15.55
C PRO A 434 23.96 -14.44 -16.41
N GLN A 435 23.30 -14.39 -17.59
CA GLN A 435 23.23 -15.53 -18.51
C GLN A 435 24.60 -15.93 -19.05
N GLU A 436 25.51 -14.98 -19.23
CA GLU A 436 26.89 -15.19 -19.73
C GLU A 436 27.70 -16.09 -18.81
N VAL A 437 27.33 -16.17 -17.54
CA VAL A 437 27.98 -17.06 -16.56
C VAL A 437 27.06 -18.19 -16.09
N GLY A 438 26.03 -18.52 -16.86
CA GLY A 438 25.18 -19.69 -16.68
C GLY A 438 23.98 -19.50 -15.74
N GLY A 439 23.64 -18.25 -15.41
CA GLY A 439 22.43 -17.93 -14.67
C GLY A 439 21.22 -17.66 -15.57
N LEU A 440 20.09 -17.25 -14.98
CA LEU A 440 18.87 -16.85 -15.69
C LEU A 440 18.85 -15.37 -16.06
N GLY A 441 19.60 -14.51 -15.34
CA GLY A 441 19.67 -13.07 -15.58
C GLY A 441 18.31 -12.37 -15.47
N LEU A 442 17.43 -12.81 -14.56
CA LEU A 442 16.09 -12.27 -14.42
C LEU A 442 16.13 -10.86 -13.83
N ASP A 443 15.17 -10.04 -14.26
CA ASP A 443 14.97 -8.72 -13.67
C ASP A 443 14.40 -8.79 -12.24
N ALA A 444 14.51 -7.69 -11.52
CA ALA A 444 14.05 -7.61 -10.13
C ALA A 444 12.55 -7.90 -10.00
N ALA A 445 11.73 -7.51 -10.98
CA ALA A 445 10.29 -7.76 -10.96
C ALA A 445 9.97 -9.27 -11.06
N ALA A 446 10.66 -10.01 -11.95
CA ALA A 446 10.51 -11.47 -12.03
C ALA A 446 10.98 -12.15 -10.74
N CYS A 447 12.10 -11.70 -10.16
CA CYS A 447 12.61 -12.23 -8.90
C CYS A 447 11.62 -12.03 -7.74
N THR A 448 10.92 -10.90 -7.68
CA THR A 448 9.89 -10.66 -6.63
C THR A 448 8.68 -11.58 -6.78
N LEU A 449 8.24 -11.85 -8.01
CA LEU A 449 7.14 -12.78 -8.26
C LEU A 449 7.50 -14.21 -7.84
N ILE A 450 8.70 -14.65 -8.17
CA ILE A 450 9.21 -15.98 -7.80
C ILE A 450 9.32 -16.10 -6.28
N ALA A 451 9.90 -15.09 -5.60
CA ALA A 451 10.05 -15.08 -4.15
C ALA A 451 8.68 -15.08 -3.43
N GLU A 452 7.69 -14.36 -3.95
CA GLU A 452 6.32 -14.36 -3.44
C GLU A 452 5.68 -15.75 -3.53
N GLU A 453 5.79 -16.43 -4.69
CA GLU A 453 5.25 -17.79 -4.85
C GLU A 453 5.96 -18.79 -3.93
N LEU A 454 7.27 -18.70 -3.76
CA LEU A 454 8.01 -19.58 -2.86
C LEU A 454 7.62 -19.35 -1.40
N GLY A 455 7.50 -18.09 -0.96
CA GLY A 455 7.02 -17.73 0.37
C GLY A 455 5.60 -18.23 0.64
N ARG A 456 4.73 -18.23 -0.40
CA ARG A 456 3.38 -18.79 -0.32
C ARG A 456 3.39 -20.31 -0.09
N GLY A 457 4.35 -21.03 -0.63
CA GLY A 457 4.48 -22.47 -0.45
C GLY A 457 5.20 -22.87 0.84
N SER A 458 6.37 -22.29 1.04
CA SER A 458 7.24 -22.61 2.20
C SER A 458 8.19 -21.47 2.49
N ALA A 459 8.01 -20.81 3.63
CA ALA A 459 8.92 -19.77 4.07
C ALA A 459 10.36 -20.32 4.27
N THR A 460 10.51 -21.57 4.71
CA THR A 460 11.81 -22.24 4.86
C THR A 460 12.54 -22.38 3.52
N VAL A 461 11.86 -22.87 2.49
CA VAL A 461 12.44 -23.02 1.14
C VAL A 461 12.81 -21.65 0.56
N ALA A 462 11.93 -20.67 0.72
CA ALA A 462 12.19 -19.30 0.30
C ALA A 462 13.41 -18.70 1.01
N ALA A 463 13.55 -18.90 2.33
CA ALA A 463 14.68 -18.40 3.11
C ALA A 463 16.01 -19.04 2.72
N VAL A 464 16.05 -20.37 2.52
CA VAL A 464 17.29 -21.07 2.10
C VAL A 464 17.74 -20.60 0.71
N LEU A 465 16.81 -20.48 -0.25
CA LEU A 465 17.14 -19.97 -1.58
C LEU A 465 17.57 -18.50 -1.51
N ALA A 466 16.88 -17.68 -0.70
CA ALA A 466 17.22 -16.27 -0.52
C ALA A 466 18.66 -16.09 -0.01
N ASN A 467 19.08 -16.84 1.00
CA ASN A 467 20.46 -16.78 1.52
C ASN A 467 21.51 -17.18 0.47
N HIS A 468 21.20 -18.17 -0.37
CA HIS A 468 22.06 -18.51 -1.49
C HIS A 468 22.20 -17.38 -2.51
N LEU A 469 21.06 -16.78 -2.89
CA LEU A 469 21.03 -15.66 -3.82
C LEU A 469 21.65 -14.38 -3.24
N ASP A 470 21.59 -14.19 -1.92
CA ASP A 470 22.27 -13.07 -1.24
C ASP A 470 23.79 -13.21 -1.30
N ALA A 471 24.30 -14.41 -1.07
CA ALA A 471 25.73 -14.70 -1.27
C ALA A 471 26.17 -14.46 -2.72
N ALA A 472 25.39 -14.95 -3.70
CA ALA A 472 25.65 -14.74 -5.12
C ALA A 472 25.60 -13.24 -5.49
N GLU A 473 24.66 -12.48 -4.93
CA GLU A 473 24.53 -11.04 -5.21
C GLU A 473 25.69 -10.23 -4.64
N LEU A 474 26.16 -10.55 -3.43
CA LEU A 474 27.37 -9.95 -2.87
C LEU A 474 28.60 -10.25 -3.73
N ILE A 475 28.76 -11.49 -4.19
CA ILE A 475 29.87 -11.86 -5.11
C ILE A 475 29.74 -11.12 -6.44
N ARG A 476 28.53 -11.03 -6.99
CA ARG A 476 28.28 -10.34 -8.27
C ARG A 476 28.64 -8.86 -8.21
N ARG A 477 28.25 -8.16 -7.13
CA ARG A 477 28.45 -6.73 -7.01
C ARG A 477 29.83 -6.33 -6.49
N LEU A 478 30.36 -7.09 -5.54
CA LEU A 478 31.59 -6.73 -4.84
C LEU A 478 32.82 -7.51 -5.34
N GLY A 479 32.63 -8.66 -5.98
CA GLY A 479 33.72 -9.54 -6.43
C GLY A 479 34.55 -8.95 -7.55
N THR A 480 35.85 -9.31 -7.61
CA THR A 480 36.70 -9.06 -8.78
C THR A 480 36.20 -9.88 -9.98
N ALA A 481 36.69 -9.58 -11.20
CA ALA A 481 36.36 -10.36 -12.39
C ALA A 481 36.67 -11.85 -12.19
N GLU A 482 37.85 -12.17 -11.65
CA GLU A 482 38.29 -13.55 -11.36
C GLU A 482 37.35 -14.23 -10.34
N GLN A 483 36.97 -13.55 -9.28
CA GLN A 483 36.06 -14.09 -8.27
C GLN A 483 34.67 -14.37 -8.88
N ARG A 484 34.14 -13.48 -9.71
CA ARG A 484 32.85 -13.66 -10.39
C ARG A 484 32.91 -14.85 -11.36
N GLU A 485 33.94 -14.93 -12.22
CA GLU A 485 34.12 -16.03 -13.19
C GLU A 485 34.26 -17.39 -12.50
N ARG A 486 34.91 -17.43 -11.35
CA ARG A 486 35.12 -18.68 -10.58
C ARG A 486 33.88 -19.14 -9.85
N LEU A 487 33.16 -18.20 -9.15
CA LEU A 487 32.14 -18.55 -8.16
C LEU A 487 30.73 -18.56 -8.75
N LEU A 488 30.38 -17.58 -9.60
CA LEU A 488 28.99 -17.43 -10.05
C LEU A 488 28.47 -18.61 -10.89
N PRO A 489 29.24 -19.21 -11.83
CA PRO A 489 28.75 -20.37 -12.58
C PRO A 489 28.51 -21.60 -11.68
N ALA A 490 29.33 -21.77 -10.65
CA ALA A 490 29.22 -22.88 -9.73
C ALA A 490 28.01 -22.70 -8.77
N LEU A 491 27.69 -21.45 -8.38
CA LEU A 491 26.50 -21.10 -7.63
C LEU A 491 25.25 -21.26 -8.49
N ALA A 492 25.23 -20.74 -9.73
CA ALA A 492 24.10 -20.85 -10.66
C ALA A 492 23.68 -22.30 -10.90
N SER A 493 24.67 -23.19 -11.09
CA SER A 493 24.44 -24.62 -11.29
C SER A 493 24.29 -25.44 -10.01
N ARG A 494 24.30 -24.78 -8.83
CA ARG A 494 24.27 -25.42 -7.51
C ARG A 494 25.39 -26.44 -7.25
N LYS A 495 26.48 -26.36 -8.02
CA LYS A 495 27.72 -27.09 -7.70
C LYS A 495 28.38 -26.60 -6.43
N LEU A 496 28.16 -25.29 -6.12
CA LEU A 496 28.44 -24.70 -4.81
C LEU A 496 27.13 -24.19 -4.21
N ARG A 497 26.90 -24.52 -2.96
CA ARG A 497 25.79 -24.00 -2.16
C ARG A 497 26.29 -22.82 -1.34
N GLY A 498 25.84 -21.65 -1.71
CA GLY A 498 26.16 -20.41 -1.03
C GLY A 498 25.25 -20.19 0.17
N GLY A 499 25.73 -19.42 1.12
CA GLY A 499 24.96 -18.93 2.25
C GLY A 499 25.56 -17.66 2.81
N THR A 500 24.86 -17.06 3.79
CA THR A 500 25.33 -15.88 4.51
C THR A 500 25.61 -16.20 5.96
N LEU A 501 26.54 -15.48 6.55
CA LEU A 501 26.86 -15.55 7.96
C LEU A 501 26.46 -14.22 8.59
N LYS A 502 25.48 -14.27 9.52
CA LYS A 502 24.87 -13.09 10.13
C LYS A 502 25.45 -12.87 11.52
N CYS A 503 25.78 -11.62 11.85
CA CYS A 503 26.24 -11.23 13.18
C CYS A 503 25.03 -11.07 14.11
N LEU A 504 25.07 -11.72 15.29
CA LEU A 504 24.11 -11.52 16.36
C LEU A 504 24.72 -10.62 17.44
N SER A 505 24.05 -9.51 17.73
CA SER A 505 24.41 -8.65 18.86
C SER A 505 23.78 -9.21 20.12
N GLU A 506 24.52 -10.05 20.85
CA GLU A 506 24.09 -10.60 22.14
C GLU A 506 24.98 -10.07 23.26
N PRO A 507 24.41 -9.64 24.41
CA PRO A 507 25.22 -9.22 25.57
C PRO A 507 26.15 -10.34 26.06
N GLY A 508 27.42 -10.00 26.27
CA GLY A 508 28.42 -10.91 26.81
C GLY A 508 29.13 -11.80 25.78
N ARG A 509 28.81 -11.67 24.49
CA ARG A 509 29.56 -12.31 23.41
C ARG A 509 30.64 -11.38 22.84
N ARG A 510 31.67 -11.97 22.20
CA ARG A 510 32.71 -11.18 21.55
C ARG A 510 32.15 -10.53 20.29
N GLU A 511 32.39 -9.25 20.17
CA GLU A 511 32.06 -8.53 18.94
C GLU A 511 32.86 -9.06 17.77
N LEU A 512 32.23 -9.04 16.59
CA LEU A 512 32.89 -9.36 15.33
C LEU A 512 33.93 -8.30 15.01
N ASN A 513 35.17 -8.72 14.82
CA ASN A 513 36.22 -7.85 14.33
C ASN A 513 37.07 -8.55 13.26
N ALA A 514 37.63 -7.77 12.37
CA ALA A 514 38.59 -8.23 11.39
C ALA A 514 39.82 -7.29 11.42
N LEU A 515 40.99 -7.90 11.56
CA LEU A 515 42.26 -7.18 11.64
C LEU A 515 43.14 -7.53 10.44
N SER A 516 43.92 -6.58 9.98
CA SER A 516 44.90 -6.83 8.92
C SER A 516 45.88 -7.92 9.32
N HIS A 517 46.15 -8.85 8.40
CA HIS A 517 47.07 -9.97 8.54
C HIS A 517 48.00 -10.05 7.34
N ILE A 518 49.17 -10.67 7.48
CA ILE A 518 50.18 -10.71 6.42
C ILE A 518 49.67 -11.36 5.11
N ASP A 519 48.76 -12.32 5.26
CA ASP A 519 48.15 -13.06 4.13
C ASP A 519 46.75 -12.54 3.75
N GLY A 520 46.27 -11.47 4.37
CA GLY A 520 44.90 -10.97 4.21
C GLY A 520 44.31 -10.37 5.46
N PHE A 521 43.31 -11.03 6.07
CA PHE A 521 42.65 -10.57 7.30
C PHE A 521 42.47 -11.71 8.28
N MET A 522 42.57 -11.41 9.56
CA MET A 522 42.23 -12.35 10.64
C MET A 522 40.89 -11.90 11.25
N VAL A 523 39.89 -12.77 11.16
CA VAL A 523 38.53 -12.51 11.63
C VAL A 523 38.26 -13.27 12.93
N ASN A 524 37.68 -12.57 13.91
CA ASN A 524 37.24 -13.13 15.20
C ASN A 524 35.82 -12.65 15.50
N GLY A 525 35.01 -13.48 16.15
CA GLY A 525 33.68 -13.13 16.62
C GLY A 525 32.91 -14.33 17.11
N ASP A 526 31.93 -14.08 17.97
CA ASP A 526 31.04 -15.07 18.59
C ASP A 526 29.59 -14.74 18.32
N GLY A 527 28.72 -15.75 18.36
CA GLY A 527 27.26 -15.56 18.23
C GLY A 527 26.80 -15.25 16.83
N LEU A 528 27.54 -15.67 15.83
CA LEU A 528 27.18 -15.56 14.42
C LEU A 528 26.25 -16.72 14.04
N VAL A 529 25.28 -16.46 13.15
CA VAL A 529 24.39 -17.48 12.59
C VAL A 529 24.69 -17.67 11.11
N ALA A 530 25.01 -18.90 10.74
CA ALA A 530 25.20 -19.33 9.37
C ALA A 530 23.91 -19.99 8.84
N SER A 531 23.56 -19.70 7.59
CA SER A 531 22.44 -20.31 6.88
C SER A 531 22.82 -20.48 5.38
N PRO A 532 22.60 -21.63 4.77
CA PRO A 532 22.20 -22.93 5.33
C PRO A 532 23.41 -23.68 5.95
N GLY A 533 23.73 -23.37 7.17
CA GLY A 533 24.82 -23.86 8.03
C GLY A 533 25.73 -24.96 7.47
N ARG A 534 25.50 -26.21 7.86
CA ARG A 534 26.30 -27.35 7.39
C ARG A 534 26.08 -27.75 5.93
N GLN A 535 25.00 -27.25 5.33
CA GLN A 535 24.70 -27.50 3.91
C GLN A 535 25.44 -26.55 2.99
N ALA A 536 26.03 -25.45 3.48
CA ALA A 536 26.78 -24.50 2.69
C ALA A 536 28.18 -25.01 2.33
N ASP A 537 28.60 -24.81 1.08
CA ASP A 537 29.98 -25.03 0.62
C ASP A 537 30.81 -23.74 0.78
N LEU A 538 30.14 -22.57 0.75
CA LEU A 538 30.71 -21.27 1.06
C LEU A 538 29.72 -20.38 1.82
N LEU A 539 30.24 -19.51 2.67
CA LEU A 539 29.50 -18.50 3.41
C LEU A 539 30.09 -17.12 3.14
N VAL A 540 29.25 -16.12 2.90
CA VAL A 540 29.68 -14.73 2.81
C VAL A 540 29.38 -14.03 4.12
N LEU A 541 30.44 -13.45 4.71
CA LEU A 541 30.41 -12.68 5.96
C LEU A 541 30.67 -11.20 5.66
N LEU A 542 29.86 -10.32 6.23
CA LEU A 542 30.15 -8.88 6.30
C LEU A 542 30.74 -8.54 7.68
N ALA A 543 31.94 -7.97 7.68
CA ALA A 543 32.61 -7.58 8.93
C ALA A 543 33.34 -6.23 8.79
N PRO A 544 33.40 -5.43 9.86
CA PRO A 544 34.14 -4.17 9.85
C PRO A 544 35.66 -4.44 9.94
N VAL A 545 36.43 -3.68 9.17
CA VAL A 545 37.88 -3.52 9.27
C VAL A 545 38.13 -2.02 9.38
N ASP A 546 38.66 -1.54 10.50
CA ASP A 546 38.89 -0.11 10.73
C ASP A 546 37.64 0.74 10.38
N GLU A 547 36.48 0.34 10.89
CA GLU A 547 35.15 0.95 10.67
C GLU A 547 34.57 0.81 9.24
N VAL A 548 35.29 0.23 8.30
CA VAL A 548 34.84 0.00 6.92
C VAL A 548 34.34 -1.43 6.77
N MET A 549 33.08 -1.58 6.34
CA MET A 549 32.50 -2.92 6.08
C MET A 549 33.17 -3.58 4.88
N ARG A 550 33.60 -4.84 5.06
CA ARG A 550 34.16 -5.69 3.99
C ARG A 550 33.39 -7.01 3.92
N ALA A 551 33.43 -7.62 2.76
CA ALA A 551 32.81 -8.91 2.51
C ALA A 551 33.86 -10.03 2.37
N PHE A 552 33.74 -11.07 3.16
CA PHE A 552 34.65 -12.21 3.21
C PHE A 552 33.96 -13.48 2.75
N VAL A 553 34.61 -14.25 1.88
CA VAL A 553 34.15 -15.57 1.45
C VAL A 553 34.84 -16.62 2.33
N LEU A 554 34.07 -17.33 3.13
CA LEU A 554 34.55 -18.43 3.98
C LEU A 554 34.15 -19.75 3.33
N GLU A 555 35.10 -20.64 3.11
CA GLU A 555 34.84 -21.97 2.56
C GLU A 555 34.48 -22.98 3.66
N ALA A 556 33.72 -24.01 3.33
CA ALA A 556 33.44 -25.09 4.28
C ALA A 556 34.76 -25.71 4.80
N GLY A 557 34.87 -25.81 6.12
CA GLY A 557 36.08 -26.29 6.75
C GLY A 557 37.23 -25.28 6.86
N GLN A 558 36.98 -23.99 6.61
CA GLN A 558 37.95 -22.89 6.83
C GLN A 558 38.52 -22.97 8.24
N PRO A 559 39.86 -23.03 8.39
CA PRO A 559 40.48 -23.01 9.71
C PRO A 559 40.07 -21.79 10.53
N GLY A 560 39.67 -22.01 11.79
CA GLY A 560 39.17 -20.94 12.65
C GLY A 560 37.68 -20.65 12.53
N LEU A 561 36.92 -21.25 11.60
CA LEU A 561 35.46 -21.26 11.54
C LEU A 561 34.93 -22.57 12.15
N ALA A 562 34.10 -22.49 13.16
CA ALA A 562 33.42 -23.63 13.76
C ALA A 562 31.90 -23.41 13.77
N LEU A 563 31.14 -24.37 13.29
CA LEU A 563 29.70 -24.47 13.46
C LEU A 563 29.45 -25.33 14.71
N THR A 564 29.12 -24.69 15.84
CA THR A 564 29.18 -25.31 17.17
C THR A 564 27.87 -25.92 17.62
N GLN A 565 26.74 -25.25 17.34
CA GLN A 565 25.45 -25.70 17.82
C GLN A 565 24.35 -25.35 16.80
N LEU A 566 23.39 -26.27 16.57
CA LEU A 566 22.19 -25.99 15.81
C LEU A 566 21.37 -24.89 16.52
N PHE A 567 21.00 -23.87 15.78
CA PHE A 567 20.14 -22.78 16.26
C PHE A 567 18.68 -23.17 16.01
N GLU A 568 18.02 -23.70 17.06
CA GLU A 568 16.62 -24.10 16.97
C GLU A 568 15.70 -22.87 16.98
N THR A 569 14.80 -22.81 16.01
CA THR A 569 13.89 -21.68 15.80
C THR A 569 12.43 -22.06 15.95
N VAL A 570 11.58 -21.10 16.29
CA VAL A 570 10.13 -21.29 16.39
C VAL A 570 9.50 -21.54 15.01
N GLY A 571 9.97 -20.88 13.97
CA GLY A 571 9.55 -21.03 12.58
C GLY A 571 10.75 -21.22 11.65
N CYS A 572 10.51 -21.48 10.38
CA CYS A 572 11.52 -21.86 9.38
C CYS A 572 12.45 -22.98 9.90
N ARG A 573 11.90 -23.96 10.58
CA ARG A 573 12.62 -24.95 11.41
C ARG A 573 13.62 -25.80 10.64
N GLY A 574 13.43 -25.98 9.35
CA GLY A 574 14.32 -26.73 8.45
C GLY A 574 15.37 -25.87 7.75
N ALA A 575 15.59 -24.61 8.13
CA ALA A 575 16.53 -23.71 7.45
C ALA A 575 18.02 -24.00 7.69
N ASP A 576 18.35 -24.97 8.55
CA ASP A 576 19.72 -25.39 8.89
C ASP A 576 20.59 -24.22 9.40
N LEU A 577 20.11 -23.56 10.45
CA LEU A 577 20.79 -22.43 11.10
C LEU A 577 21.74 -22.92 12.19
N TRP A 578 22.99 -22.47 12.18
CA TRP A 578 24.02 -22.89 13.13
C TRP A 578 24.68 -21.69 13.79
N HIS A 579 24.94 -21.80 15.09
CA HIS A 579 25.88 -20.91 15.74
C HIS A 579 27.27 -21.10 15.13
N ALA A 580 27.86 -19.99 14.70
CA ALA A 580 29.19 -19.94 14.13
C ALA A 580 30.11 -19.15 15.07
N GLU A 581 31.31 -19.68 15.24
CA GLU A 581 32.40 -19.05 16.01
C GLU A 581 33.60 -18.87 15.10
N LEU A 582 34.19 -17.69 15.14
CA LEU A 582 35.42 -17.34 14.45
C LEU A 582 36.55 -17.12 15.46
N ARG A 583 37.59 -17.91 15.37
CA ARG A 583 38.77 -17.88 16.29
C ARG A 583 40.04 -17.86 15.46
N GLY A 584 40.69 -16.71 15.32
CA GLY A 584 41.89 -16.58 14.51
C GLY A 584 41.67 -17.06 13.06
N CYS A 585 40.49 -16.82 12.53
CA CYS A 585 40.14 -17.24 11.17
C CYS A 585 40.89 -16.36 10.14
N VAL A 586 41.93 -16.90 9.54
CA VAL A 586 42.69 -16.19 8.51
C VAL A 586 41.96 -16.32 7.18
N VAL A 587 41.56 -15.18 6.63
CA VAL A 587 40.90 -15.08 5.33
C VAL A 587 41.91 -14.47 4.33
N PRO A 588 42.43 -15.28 3.40
CA PRO A 588 43.40 -14.82 2.42
C PRO A 588 42.83 -13.69 1.54
N ALA A 589 43.68 -12.81 1.03
CA ALA A 589 43.26 -11.67 0.20
C ALA A 589 42.38 -12.10 -1.00
N ARG A 590 42.61 -13.26 -1.61
CA ARG A 590 41.79 -13.83 -2.69
C ARG A 590 40.35 -14.18 -2.28
N GLN A 591 40.07 -14.30 -1.00
CA GLN A 591 38.75 -14.58 -0.41
C GLN A 591 38.05 -13.30 0.10
N VAL A 592 38.69 -12.15 -0.01
CA VAL A 592 38.05 -10.85 0.26
C VAL A 592 37.40 -10.38 -1.04
N LEU A 593 36.09 -10.12 -1.03
CA LEU A 593 35.39 -9.64 -2.22
C LEU A 593 35.88 -8.24 -2.61
N GLY A 594 36.28 -8.08 -3.86
CA GLY A 594 36.89 -6.83 -4.35
C GLY A 594 38.36 -6.69 -4.02
N GLY A 595 38.96 -7.67 -3.30
CA GLY A 595 40.37 -7.62 -2.88
C GLY A 595 40.57 -6.86 -1.57
N VAL A 596 41.82 -6.36 -1.36
CA VAL A 596 42.19 -5.67 -0.12
C VAL A 596 41.69 -4.21 -0.04
N GLU A 597 41.25 -3.65 -1.17
CA GLU A 597 40.64 -2.32 -1.19
C GLU A 597 39.20 -2.37 -0.62
N ALA A 598 38.75 -1.30 0.00
CA ALA A 598 37.40 -1.21 0.53
C ALA A 598 36.37 -1.21 -0.62
N PRO A 599 35.28 -1.99 -0.53
CA PRO A 599 34.22 -1.90 -1.51
C PRO A 599 33.55 -0.54 -1.49
N GLU A 600 33.03 -0.12 -2.64
CA GLU A 600 32.20 1.10 -2.69
C GLU A 600 30.96 0.92 -1.79
N PRO A 601 30.70 1.84 -0.85
CA PRO A 601 29.55 1.75 0.06
C PRO A 601 28.20 1.57 -0.68
N ALA A 602 28.04 2.23 -1.83
CA ALA A 602 26.85 2.13 -2.66
C ALA A 602 26.61 0.72 -3.21
N ALA A 603 27.66 -0.03 -3.57
CA ALA A 603 27.53 -1.39 -4.07
C ALA A 603 27.04 -2.35 -2.96
N LEU A 604 27.56 -2.18 -1.74
CA LEU A 604 27.11 -2.94 -0.57
C LEU A 604 25.67 -2.63 -0.21
N ALA A 605 25.32 -1.33 -0.12
CA ALA A 605 23.96 -0.89 0.16
C ALA A 605 22.95 -1.44 -0.86
N SER A 606 23.33 -1.46 -2.14
CA SER A 606 22.52 -2.01 -3.22
C SER A 606 22.31 -3.53 -3.10
N ALA A 607 23.34 -4.29 -2.72
CA ALA A 607 23.19 -5.73 -2.46
C ALA A 607 22.22 -6.00 -1.30
N GLN A 608 22.34 -5.24 -0.21
CA GLN A 608 21.46 -5.35 0.95
C GLN A 608 20.02 -4.92 0.61
N ALA A 609 19.82 -3.89 -0.22
CA ALA A 609 18.50 -3.49 -0.69
C ALA A 609 17.82 -4.61 -1.50
N THR A 610 18.56 -5.25 -2.41
CA THR A 610 18.09 -6.40 -3.19
C THR A 610 17.67 -7.57 -2.29
N ALA A 611 18.46 -7.90 -1.26
CA ALA A 611 18.15 -8.94 -0.29
C ALA A 611 16.83 -8.61 0.46
N ARG A 612 16.67 -7.38 0.95
CA ARG A 612 15.43 -6.93 1.64
C ARG A 612 14.20 -7.01 0.75
N VAL A 613 14.30 -6.63 -0.52
CA VAL A 613 13.18 -6.75 -1.49
C VAL A 613 12.78 -8.22 -1.67
N ARG A 614 13.74 -9.14 -1.73
CA ARG A 614 13.50 -10.58 -1.83
C ARG A 614 12.81 -11.13 -0.59
N GLU A 615 13.29 -10.78 0.60
CA GLU A 615 12.68 -11.17 1.87
C GLU A 615 11.27 -10.59 2.03
N ALA A 616 11.07 -9.32 1.67
CA ALA A 616 9.75 -8.68 1.66
C ALA A 616 8.77 -9.41 0.73
N SER A 617 9.24 -9.84 -0.45
CA SER A 617 8.43 -10.60 -1.39
C SER A 617 7.99 -11.95 -0.82
N ALA A 618 8.90 -12.67 -0.17
CA ALA A 618 8.58 -13.93 0.50
C ALA A 618 7.60 -13.72 1.68
N ALA A 619 7.72 -12.63 2.42
CA ALA A 619 6.80 -12.24 3.48
C ALA A 619 5.38 -11.97 2.94
N VAL A 620 5.26 -11.29 1.78
CA VAL A 620 3.98 -11.12 1.07
C VAL A 620 3.40 -12.48 0.69
N GLY A 621 4.22 -13.41 0.20
CA GLY A 621 3.80 -14.77 -0.12
C GLY A 621 3.26 -15.53 1.09
N LEU A 622 3.95 -15.47 2.23
CA LEU A 622 3.51 -16.08 3.49
C LEU A 622 2.17 -15.50 3.97
N ALA A 623 2.03 -14.17 3.94
CA ALA A 623 0.77 -13.49 4.27
C ALA A 623 -0.36 -13.91 3.33
N GLN A 624 -0.07 -14.03 2.03
CA GLN A 624 -1.01 -14.48 1.02
C GLN A 624 -1.51 -15.91 1.30
N ALA A 625 -0.60 -16.84 1.64
CA ALA A 625 -0.98 -18.22 2.00
C ALA A 625 -1.92 -18.27 3.22
N ALA A 626 -1.61 -17.49 4.25
CA ALA A 626 -2.43 -17.41 5.45
C ALA A 626 -3.82 -16.82 5.16
N PHE A 627 -3.89 -15.76 4.34
CA PHE A 627 -5.15 -15.16 3.91
C PHE A 627 -6.00 -16.14 3.06
N GLU A 628 -5.40 -16.86 2.11
CA GLU A 628 -6.09 -17.87 1.30
C GLU A 628 -6.66 -18.98 2.17
N ALA A 629 -5.90 -19.46 3.16
CA ALA A 629 -6.37 -20.45 4.12
C ALA A 629 -7.57 -19.94 4.93
N ALA A 630 -7.48 -18.72 5.46
CA ALA A 630 -8.54 -18.08 6.24
C ALA A 630 -9.80 -17.84 5.40
N LEU A 631 -9.65 -17.33 4.17
CA LEU A 631 -10.78 -17.08 3.27
C LEU A 631 -11.51 -18.38 2.90
N ARG A 632 -10.75 -19.44 2.61
CA ARG A 632 -11.33 -20.78 2.32
C ARG A 632 -12.06 -21.36 3.52
N TYR A 633 -11.40 -21.38 4.69
CA TYR A 633 -11.97 -21.90 5.91
C TYR A 633 -13.24 -21.15 6.32
N SER A 634 -13.27 -19.83 6.18
CA SER A 634 -14.41 -19.00 6.54
C SER A 634 -15.67 -19.28 5.70
N GLN A 635 -15.52 -19.78 4.48
CA GLN A 635 -16.62 -20.18 3.61
C GLN A 635 -17.14 -21.59 3.92
N GLN A 636 -16.27 -22.47 4.43
CA GLN A 636 -16.61 -23.87 4.73
C GLN A 636 -17.15 -24.05 6.14
N ARG A 637 -16.60 -23.32 7.12
CA ARG A 637 -17.00 -23.41 8.53
C ARG A 637 -18.28 -22.63 8.78
N SER A 638 -19.28 -23.30 9.33
CA SER A 638 -20.54 -22.68 9.77
C SER A 638 -20.60 -22.51 11.29
N ALA A 639 -21.12 -21.38 11.73
CA ALA A 639 -21.49 -21.07 13.11
C ALA A 639 -22.74 -20.18 13.12
N PHE A 640 -23.60 -20.37 14.12
CA PHE A 640 -24.87 -19.65 14.22
C PHE A 640 -25.75 -19.77 12.96
N GLY A 641 -25.72 -20.93 12.31
CA GLY A 641 -26.56 -21.28 11.16
C GLY A 641 -26.09 -20.78 9.79
N VAL A 642 -24.95 -20.07 9.71
CA VAL A 642 -24.41 -19.55 8.44
C VAL A 642 -22.88 -19.76 8.36
N PRO A 643 -22.27 -19.76 7.15
CA PRO A 643 -20.83 -19.69 6.99
C PRO A 643 -20.23 -18.50 7.73
N ILE A 644 -19.08 -18.69 8.43
CA ILE A 644 -18.52 -17.64 9.28
C ILE A 644 -18.08 -16.39 8.51
N CYS A 645 -17.82 -16.50 7.20
CA CYS A 645 -17.57 -15.34 6.33
C CYS A 645 -18.77 -14.38 6.20
N GLN A 646 -19.97 -14.77 6.64
CA GLN A 646 -21.14 -13.91 6.69
C GLN A 646 -21.21 -13.08 7.97
N HIS A 647 -20.43 -13.42 9.01
CA HIS A 647 -20.35 -12.61 10.21
C HIS A 647 -19.46 -11.39 10.00
N GLN A 648 -19.96 -10.20 10.37
CA GLN A 648 -19.26 -8.93 10.15
C GLN A 648 -17.85 -8.92 10.75
N ALA A 649 -17.66 -9.48 11.95
CA ALA A 649 -16.34 -9.53 12.58
C ALA A 649 -15.29 -10.27 11.71
N VAL A 650 -15.68 -11.36 11.05
CA VAL A 650 -14.81 -12.10 10.12
C VAL A 650 -14.59 -11.29 8.84
N GLN A 651 -15.64 -10.64 8.33
CA GLN A 651 -15.53 -9.77 7.14
C GLN A 651 -14.53 -8.63 7.35
N LEU A 652 -14.56 -7.99 8.52
CA LEU A 652 -13.62 -6.91 8.86
C LEU A 652 -12.18 -7.42 8.84
N MET A 653 -11.89 -8.58 9.47
CA MET A 653 -10.55 -9.18 9.46
C MET A 653 -10.08 -9.52 8.03
N LEU A 654 -10.93 -10.16 7.22
CA LEU A 654 -10.59 -10.50 5.83
C LEU A 654 -10.28 -9.26 4.98
N ALA A 655 -11.01 -8.17 5.19
CA ALA A 655 -10.79 -6.91 4.48
C ALA A 655 -9.45 -6.27 4.86
N ASP A 656 -9.12 -6.25 6.15
CA ASP A 656 -7.86 -5.71 6.66
C ASP A 656 -6.66 -6.54 6.19
N MET A 657 -6.75 -7.88 6.25
CA MET A 657 -5.72 -8.79 5.74
C MET A 657 -5.43 -8.54 4.25
N ALA A 658 -6.45 -8.51 3.42
CA ALA A 658 -6.30 -8.30 1.98
C ALA A 658 -5.73 -6.92 1.65
N THR A 659 -6.16 -5.88 2.37
CA THR A 659 -5.68 -4.50 2.19
C THR A 659 -4.20 -4.38 2.55
N ALA A 660 -3.77 -4.93 3.69
CA ALA A 660 -2.38 -4.90 4.12
C ALA A 660 -1.44 -5.66 3.14
N ILE A 661 -1.88 -6.83 2.63
CA ILE A 661 -1.15 -7.59 1.62
C ILE A 661 -1.00 -6.78 0.33
N ALA A 662 -2.06 -6.11 -0.13
CA ALA A 662 -2.02 -5.29 -1.34
C ALA A 662 -1.00 -4.15 -1.20
N VAL A 663 -0.99 -3.45 -0.06
CA VAL A 663 0.00 -2.39 0.22
C VAL A 663 1.43 -2.95 0.25
N SER A 664 1.67 -4.05 0.95
CA SER A 664 2.99 -4.69 1.01
C SER A 664 3.51 -5.04 -0.38
N ARG A 665 2.65 -5.62 -1.22
CA ARG A 665 2.99 -5.99 -2.60
C ARG A 665 3.35 -4.78 -3.46
N LEU A 666 2.62 -3.68 -3.33
CA LEU A 666 2.89 -2.45 -4.06
C LEU A 666 4.21 -1.80 -3.61
N LEU A 667 4.52 -1.80 -2.31
CA LEU A 667 5.81 -1.34 -1.79
C LEU A 667 6.97 -2.18 -2.32
N VAL A 668 6.81 -3.50 -2.37
CA VAL A 668 7.80 -4.43 -2.97
C VAL A 668 8.00 -4.11 -4.45
N GLN A 669 6.93 -3.94 -5.22
CA GLN A 669 7.01 -3.60 -6.65
C GLN A 669 7.69 -2.24 -6.87
N ARG A 670 7.42 -1.27 -6.01
CA ARG A 670 8.08 0.05 -6.05
C ARG A 670 9.59 -0.08 -5.83
N ALA A 671 9.99 -0.79 -4.78
CA ALA A 671 11.40 -1.02 -4.47
C ALA A 671 12.12 -1.81 -5.56
N ALA A 672 11.49 -2.85 -6.12
CA ALA A 672 12.05 -3.65 -7.21
C ALA A 672 12.28 -2.84 -8.51
N ALA A 673 11.44 -1.82 -8.76
CA ALA A 673 11.55 -0.99 -9.97
C ALA A 673 12.79 -0.07 -9.97
N GLU A 674 13.47 0.11 -8.83
CA GLU A 674 14.65 0.98 -8.67
C GLU A 674 15.99 0.24 -8.75
N ASP A 675 15.97 -1.07 -8.96
CA ASP A 675 17.16 -1.94 -9.10
C ASP A 675 18.20 -1.78 -7.97
N GLY A 676 17.75 -1.40 -6.78
CA GLY A 676 18.59 -1.27 -5.59
C GLY A 676 19.66 -0.17 -5.64
N ALA A 677 19.60 0.76 -6.60
CA ALA A 677 20.62 1.80 -6.77
C ALA A 677 20.24 3.10 -6.05
N GLY A 678 21.18 3.63 -5.22
CA GLY A 678 21.05 4.92 -4.52
C GLY A 678 20.27 4.87 -3.20
N ASP A 679 20.27 6.02 -2.51
CA ASP A 679 19.68 6.15 -1.16
C ASP A 679 18.16 5.95 -1.16
N ALA A 680 17.47 6.45 -2.18
CA ALA A 680 16.03 6.24 -2.36
C ALA A 680 15.66 4.75 -2.49
N ALA A 681 16.41 4.00 -3.30
CA ALA A 681 16.19 2.56 -3.47
C ALA A 681 16.42 1.79 -2.16
N THR A 682 17.44 2.18 -1.40
CA THR A 682 17.72 1.60 -0.07
C THR A 682 16.58 1.88 0.91
N ALA A 683 16.04 3.11 0.92
CA ALA A 683 14.92 3.49 1.77
C ALA A 683 13.62 2.75 1.37
N HIS A 684 13.31 2.67 0.08
CA HIS A 684 12.13 1.94 -0.40
C HIS A 684 12.22 0.44 -0.15
N ALA A 685 13.40 -0.17 -0.25
CA ALA A 685 13.63 -1.56 0.13
C ALA A 685 13.37 -1.80 1.62
N ALA A 686 13.83 -0.87 2.48
CA ALA A 686 13.56 -0.92 3.92
C ALA A 686 12.06 -0.73 4.23
N MET A 687 11.37 0.19 3.54
CA MET A 687 9.92 0.39 3.68
C MET A 687 9.15 -0.89 3.30
N ALA A 688 9.51 -1.52 2.18
CA ALA A 688 8.89 -2.75 1.70
C ALA A 688 9.07 -3.89 2.71
N TYR A 689 10.30 -4.08 3.21
CA TYR A 689 10.62 -5.12 4.19
C TYR A 689 9.85 -4.93 5.50
N LEU A 690 9.94 -3.75 6.10
CA LEU A 690 9.28 -3.44 7.37
C LEU A 690 7.76 -3.64 7.29
N HIS A 691 7.13 -3.13 6.24
CA HIS A 691 5.68 -3.28 6.07
C HIS A 691 5.27 -4.73 5.82
N ALA A 692 6.00 -5.45 4.96
CA ALA A 692 5.69 -6.84 4.61
C ALA A 692 5.88 -7.79 5.80
N ALA A 693 6.93 -7.62 6.60
CA ALA A 693 7.20 -8.43 7.79
C ALA A 693 6.08 -8.25 8.85
N GLU A 694 5.69 -7.00 9.14
CA GLU A 694 4.59 -6.71 10.07
C GLU A 694 3.23 -7.19 9.54
N THR A 695 3.02 -7.09 8.23
CA THR A 695 1.82 -7.61 7.57
C THR A 695 1.75 -9.12 7.69
N ALA A 696 2.85 -9.83 7.43
CA ALA A 696 2.91 -11.28 7.56
C ALA A 696 2.55 -11.72 8.98
N TYR A 697 3.11 -11.07 10.01
CA TYR A 697 2.75 -11.35 11.40
C TYR A 697 1.25 -11.14 11.69
N LYS A 698 0.70 -9.98 11.33
CA LYS A 698 -0.71 -9.65 11.60
C LYS A 698 -1.67 -10.58 10.86
N VAL A 699 -1.41 -10.84 9.59
CA VAL A 699 -2.26 -11.67 8.73
C VAL A 699 -2.23 -13.13 9.18
N THR A 700 -1.07 -13.67 9.55
CA THR A 700 -0.96 -15.05 10.04
C THR A 700 -1.68 -15.22 11.39
N LEU A 701 -1.58 -14.24 12.31
CA LEU A 701 -2.33 -14.22 13.55
C LEU A 701 -3.85 -14.17 13.31
N ASP A 702 -4.31 -13.31 12.40
CA ASP A 702 -5.74 -13.21 12.09
C ASP A 702 -6.26 -14.48 11.38
N ALA A 703 -5.44 -15.12 10.55
CA ALA A 703 -5.77 -16.42 9.98
C ALA A 703 -5.99 -17.48 11.07
N MET A 704 -5.14 -17.54 12.09
CA MET A 704 -5.35 -18.44 13.25
C MET A 704 -6.65 -18.11 13.98
N ARG A 705 -6.94 -16.83 14.22
CA ARG A 705 -8.17 -16.36 14.89
C ARG A 705 -9.43 -16.76 14.10
N ILE A 706 -9.42 -16.65 12.77
CA ILE A 706 -10.53 -17.07 11.91
C ILE A 706 -10.74 -18.58 11.98
N HIS A 707 -9.67 -19.39 12.11
CA HIS A 707 -9.76 -20.82 12.30
C HIS A 707 -10.24 -21.23 13.71
N GLY A 708 -10.21 -20.30 14.68
CA GLY A 708 -10.58 -20.56 16.07
C GLY A 708 -9.65 -21.60 16.72
N GLY A 709 -10.18 -22.53 17.51
CA GLY A 709 -9.39 -23.57 18.16
C GLY A 709 -8.57 -24.43 17.19
N TYR A 710 -9.07 -24.69 16.01
CA TYR A 710 -8.32 -25.41 14.97
C TYR A 710 -7.10 -24.65 14.47
N GLY A 711 -7.11 -23.31 14.49
CA GLY A 711 -5.96 -22.49 14.12
C GLY A 711 -4.77 -22.62 15.08
N TYR A 712 -5.01 -23.09 16.30
CA TYR A 712 -4.00 -23.32 17.32
C TYR A 712 -3.45 -24.77 17.33
N THR A 713 -4.02 -25.64 16.51
CA THR A 713 -3.59 -27.04 16.37
C THR A 713 -2.72 -27.24 15.14
N VAL A 714 -1.91 -28.28 15.15
CA VAL A 714 -1.04 -28.65 14.02
C VAL A 714 -1.80 -29.31 12.85
N GLU A 715 -3.13 -29.37 12.90
CA GLU A 715 -3.97 -29.96 11.84
C GLU A 715 -4.07 -29.06 10.62
N PHE A 716 -4.05 -27.73 10.84
CA PHE A 716 -4.09 -26.70 9.80
C PHE A 716 -2.76 -25.99 9.65
N PRO A 717 -2.40 -25.52 8.45
CA PRO A 717 -1.09 -24.91 8.21
C PRO A 717 -0.92 -23.52 8.83
N VAL A 718 -1.99 -22.90 9.33
CA VAL A 718 -1.96 -21.50 9.80
C VAL A 718 -1.10 -21.28 11.04
N GLU A 719 -0.96 -22.29 11.93
CA GLU A 719 -0.05 -22.22 13.07
C GLU A 719 1.42 -22.18 12.62
N ARG A 720 1.77 -22.96 11.58
CA ARG A 720 3.10 -22.91 10.96
C ARG A 720 3.37 -21.55 10.35
N TYR A 721 2.41 -20.99 9.60
CA TYR A 721 2.56 -19.66 9.00
C TYR A 721 2.83 -18.59 10.05
N TYR A 722 2.15 -18.66 11.19
CA TYR A 722 2.38 -17.75 12.31
C TYR A 722 3.79 -17.92 12.92
N ARG A 723 4.27 -19.16 13.09
CA ARG A 723 5.62 -19.42 13.56
C ARG A 723 6.68 -18.96 12.55
N ASP A 724 6.45 -19.19 11.26
CA ASP A 724 7.36 -18.77 10.20
C ASP A 724 7.46 -17.22 10.11
N ALA A 725 6.36 -16.51 10.39
CA ALA A 725 6.36 -15.04 10.41
C ALA A 725 7.28 -14.46 11.52
N ALA A 726 7.55 -15.20 12.58
CA ALA A 726 8.46 -14.76 13.65
C ALA A 726 9.89 -14.51 13.14
N ALA A 727 10.35 -15.31 12.17
CA ALA A 727 11.67 -15.12 11.56
C ALA A 727 11.81 -13.77 10.85
N LEU A 728 10.71 -13.28 10.22
CA LEU A 728 10.66 -11.98 9.55
C LEU A 728 10.65 -10.80 10.54
N LEU A 729 10.04 -10.99 11.71
CA LEU A 729 10.05 -9.97 12.78
C LEU A 729 11.43 -9.86 13.45
N ALA A 730 12.11 -10.98 13.61
CA ALA A 730 13.45 -11.02 14.19
C ALA A 730 14.49 -10.37 13.29
N GLY A 731 14.35 -10.54 11.96
CA GLY A 731 15.12 -9.87 10.92
C GLY A 731 16.65 -9.97 11.05
N GLU A 732 17.34 -9.42 10.03
CA GLU A 732 18.81 -9.31 10.09
C GLU A 732 19.29 -8.08 10.86
N THR A 733 18.45 -7.07 10.97
CA THR A 733 18.78 -5.76 11.50
C THR A 733 17.70 -5.34 12.49
N ASP A 734 18.07 -4.57 13.49
CA ASP A 734 17.09 -3.90 14.34
C ASP A 734 16.08 -3.12 13.47
N ASN A 735 14.82 -3.55 13.49
CA ASN A 735 13.74 -2.91 12.76
C ASN A 735 13.57 -1.43 13.13
N GLN A 736 13.96 -1.02 14.35
CA GLN A 736 13.97 0.39 14.75
C GLN A 736 15.10 1.16 14.06
N ALA A 737 16.27 0.54 13.87
CA ALA A 737 17.37 1.13 13.11
C ALA A 737 16.96 1.32 11.63
N LEU A 738 16.25 0.35 11.03
CA LEU A 738 15.70 0.50 9.67
C LEU A 738 14.67 1.64 9.59
N ARG A 739 13.77 1.75 10.58
CA ARG A 739 12.83 2.90 10.63
C ARG A 739 13.54 4.22 10.72
N ARG A 740 14.61 4.33 11.55
CA ARG A 740 15.43 5.55 11.62
C ARG A 740 16.13 5.85 10.30
N ALA A 741 16.56 4.82 9.56
CA ALA A 741 17.15 5.02 8.22
C ALA A 741 16.11 5.57 7.23
N VAL A 742 14.89 5.00 7.22
CA VAL A 742 13.76 5.54 6.44
C VAL A 742 13.43 6.97 6.85
N ALA A 743 13.44 7.26 8.16
CA ALA A 743 13.18 8.61 8.67
C ALA A 743 14.21 9.62 8.19
N ARG A 744 15.52 9.28 8.22
CA ARG A 744 16.58 10.16 7.69
C ARG A 744 16.31 10.51 6.23
N HIS A 745 16.03 9.52 5.40
CA HIS A 745 15.67 9.77 4.00
C HIS A 745 14.45 10.69 3.85
N ALA A 746 13.42 10.50 4.68
CA ALA A 746 12.19 11.30 4.62
C ALA A 746 12.36 12.77 5.07
N VAL A 747 13.38 13.08 5.88
CA VAL A 747 13.66 14.46 6.35
C VAL A 747 14.69 15.20 5.49
N GLU A 748 15.36 14.53 4.56
CA GLU A 748 16.32 15.14 3.66
C GLU A 748 15.63 16.06 2.65
N PRO A 749 16.18 17.29 2.40
CA PRO A 749 15.61 18.18 1.40
C PRO A 749 15.66 17.56 0.00
N GLY A 750 14.51 17.33 -0.61
CA GLY A 750 14.37 16.76 -1.96
C GLY A 750 13.98 15.28 -2.02
N ALA A 751 13.70 14.63 -0.92
CA ALA A 751 13.30 13.23 -0.84
C ALA A 751 11.80 12.98 -1.18
N SER A 752 11.00 14.02 -1.38
CA SER A 752 9.54 13.94 -1.66
C SER A 752 9.17 14.20 -3.12
#